data_211a36f4df37555d6491a2aedfc99a39
#
_entry.id   211a36f4df37555d6491a2aedfc99a39
#
_cell.length_a   1.000
_cell.length_b   1.000
_cell.length_c   1.000
_cell.angle_alpha   90.00
_cell.angle_beta   90.00
_cell.angle_gamma   90.00
#
_symmetry.space_group_name_H-M   'P 1'
#
loop_
_entity.id
_entity.type
_entity.pdbx_description
1 polymer ?
#
loop_
_entity_poly.entity_id
_entity_poly.type
_entity_poly.pdbx_seq_one_letter_code
_entity_poly.pdbx_strand_id
1 'polypeptide(L)'
;MMAVLKRELKAYFTSVIGWIFLAAFFFVFNLYFVANNLIYGTPYLSYSLSNVAFVLVIIIPILTMRSMAEDRRTKTDQLLYTAPVSIPKIIIGKFLALAAIFSVVIGAICLCPLLLSRFGSVPMAESYAAILGIWLYGCLSIAICVFVSALTESQVIAAVLSFALLFIGFMMQQITGLISSSENVVTKVLNTLCTQTHLENFCNGILDVTGIVYYVSGTALFLFLTCQLVQKHRWSVSAKKIRRGVFNSSFVVIGLAIVVAVNVFANELPEKAKSVDLTSQNLYTLTDDSVNLVKNLKQDVTLYVLSSEKSADDTVARTLSNYEDVSSHIKVEYIDPAVSPNFYASYTDTAPSDGSIIVVCGNTSKVVSASDLYQYDVDYSTYTQTKSAYDGEGQLTSAISYVTSEDLPKVYTITGHGETALDDTFKSALEKMNISVEDLTLLQEEAIPEDAAAVIINGPTSDFSADDAAKISKYLAGGGQLVVTTAYNKTEDTPNFDGILSAYDIQVTSGVVMDSDSSHYYQYPFYLLPDVASATQTSKVTNYVFMPYAQALTNAGAHPDTITWTDLLTTSDNAYVKTDISNITTFEKESGDQTGKFTLAANVTDSESGADITVVASVLAFSNDADSIVSGQNLALLKGIASTFASSDSAVSIDAKPYTYTTLSVNQSVAIMSETLLVMVLPVALLVIGIVIWYRRRRA
;
A
#
# COMPACT_ATOMS: atom_id res chain seq x y z
N MET A 1 -24.43 39.67 5.06
CA MET A 1 -23.79 38.36 5.31
C MET A 1 -23.05 38.34 6.65
N MET A 2 -22.00 39.15 6.86
CA MET A 2 -21.21 39.13 8.13
C MET A 2 -22.02 39.40 9.40
N ALA A 3 -23.02 40.29 9.35
CA ALA A 3 -23.90 40.55 10.51
C ALA A 3 -24.72 39.29 10.88
N VAL A 4 -25.22 38.55 9.88
CA VAL A 4 -25.95 37.30 10.09
C VAL A 4 -25.01 36.25 10.69
N LEU A 5 -23.80 36.07 10.10
CA LEU A 5 -22.77 35.14 10.60
C LEU A 5 -22.46 35.43 12.08
N LYS A 6 -22.14 36.68 12.44
CA LYS A 6 -21.82 37.07 13.83
C LYS A 6 -23.00 36.82 14.79
N ARG A 7 -24.23 37.09 14.33
CA ARG A 7 -25.43 36.86 15.11
C ARG A 7 -25.61 35.36 15.40
N GLU A 8 -25.50 34.52 14.39
CA GLU A 8 -25.65 33.07 14.50
C GLU A 8 -24.56 32.48 15.39
N LEU A 9 -23.27 32.79 15.14
CA LEU A 9 -22.18 32.33 15.97
C LEU A 9 -22.40 32.71 17.44
N LYS A 10 -22.77 33.98 17.71
CA LYS A 10 -23.09 34.39 19.08
C LYS A 10 -24.24 33.60 19.65
N ALA A 11 -25.28 33.30 18.86
CA ALA A 11 -26.46 32.53 19.32
C ALA A 11 -26.06 31.09 19.71
N TYR A 12 -25.21 30.41 18.92
CA TYR A 12 -24.74 29.06 19.25
C TYR A 12 -23.83 29.02 20.46
N PHE A 13 -22.84 29.92 20.57
CA PHE A 13 -21.92 29.94 21.70
C PHE A 13 -22.55 30.49 23.01
N THR A 14 -23.68 31.19 22.93
CA THR A 14 -24.45 31.59 24.09
C THR A 14 -25.60 30.64 24.44
N SER A 15 -25.79 29.57 23.67
CA SER A 15 -26.72 28.48 23.92
C SER A 15 -26.00 27.21 24.32
N VAL A 16 -26.69 26.29 24.99
CA VAL A 16 -26.10 24.99 25.37
C VAL A 16 -25.82 24.11 24.16
N ILE A 17 -26.58 24.26 23.05
CA ILE A 17 -26.53 23.37 21.87
C ILE A 17 -25.14 23.37 21.22
N GLY A 18 -24.52 24.53 21.04
CA GLY A 18 -23.16 24.60 20.47
C GLY A 18 -22.12 23.88 21.33
N TRP A 19 -22.24 24.02 22.65
CA TRP A 19 -21.34 23.36 23.60
C TRP A 19 -21.57 21.86 23.69
N ILE A 20 -22.83 21.41 23.63
CA ILE A 20 -23.18 19.98 23.56
C ILE A 20 -22.58 19.37 22.29
N PHE A 21 -22.69 20.05 21.15
CA PHE A 21 -22.08 19.57 19.89
C PHE A 21 -20.57 19.41 20.04
N LEU A 22 -19.88 20.44 20.54
CA LEU A 22 -18.44 20.37 20.74
C LEU A 22 -18.05 19.24 21.70
N ALA A 23 -18.74 19.13 22.83
CA ALA A 23 -18.45 18.10 23.83
C ALA A 23 -18.70 16.69 23.30
N ALA A 24 -19.84 16.46 22.63
CA ALA A 24 -20.17 15.15 22.07
C ALA A 24 -19.19 14.74 20.96
N PHE A 25 -18.82 15.68 20.09
CA PHE A 25 -17.86 15.39 19.02
C PHE A 25 -16.48 15.08 19.57
N PHE A 26 -15.96 15.91 20.47
CA PHE A 26 -14.65 15.66 21.09
C PHE A 26 -14.63 14.38 21.93
N PHE A 27 -15.73 14.05 22.61
CA PHE A 27 -15.85 12.81 23.35
C PHE A 27 -15.65 11.60 22.41
N VAL A 28 -16.42 11.54 21.31
CA VAL A 28 -16.36 10.41 20.40
C VAL A 28 -15.04 10.37 19.62
N PHE A 29 -14.58 11.52 19.09
CA PHE A 29 -13.30 11.57 18.38
C PHE A 29 -12.14 11.13 19.27
N ASN A 30 -12.06 11.70 20.49
CA ASN A 30 -10.98 11.39 21.43
C ASN A 30 -11.04 9.92 21.89
N LEU A 31 -12.22 9.32 21.99
CA LEU A 31 -12.37 7.89 22.31
C LEU A 31 -11.67 7.04 21.24
N TYR A 32 -11.95 7.28 19.96
CA TYR A 32 -11.30 6.55 18.87
C TYR A 32 -9.80 6.92 18.74
N PHE A 33 -9.46 8.19 18.91
CA PHE A 33 -8.07 8.66 18.86
C PHE A 33 -7.21 8.02 19.95
N VAL A 34 -7.68 7.97 21.18
CA VAL A 34 -6.94 7.34 22.29
C VAL A 34 -6.85 5.82 22.06
N ALA A 35 -7.96 5.16 21.70
CA ALA A 35 -7.96 3.72 21.45
C ALA A 35 -7.00 3.36 20.30
N ASN A 36 -7.20 3.91 19.11
CA ASN A 36 -6.45 3.51 17.92
C ASN A 36 -5.01 4.04 17.93
N ASN A 37 -4.82 5.33 18.22
CA ASN A 37 -3.52 5.97 18.02
C ASN A 37 -2.62 5.94 19.25
N LEU A 38 -3.17 6.00 20.48
CA LEU A 38 -2.35 6.02 21.69
C LEU A 38 -2.24 4.65 22.37
N ILE A 39 -3.30 3.83 22.40
CA ILE A 39 -3.27 2.50 23.02
C ILE A 39 -2.76 1.44 22.04
N TYR A 40 -3.36 1.34 20.84
CA TYR A 40 -2.89 0.42 19.80
C TYR A 40 -1.64 0.91 19.06
N GLY A 41 -1.25 2.18 19.24
CA GLY A 41 -0.04 2.75 18.65
C GLY A 41 -0.09 2.91 17.12
N THR A 42 -1.28 2.99 16.50
CA THR A 42 -1.38 3.16 15.05
C THR A 42 -1.03 4.61 14.65
N PRO A 43 -0.10 4.83 13.69
CA PRO A 43 0.29 6.18 13.27
C PRO A 43 -0.76 6.86 12.38
N TYR A 44 -1.70 6.10 11.84
CA TYR A 44 -2.71 6.55 10.89
C TYR A 44 -3.91 7.18 11.58
N LEU A 45 -4.03 8.51 11.51
CA LEU A 45 -5.19 9.23 12.05
C LEU A 45 -6.47 8.92 11.28
N SER A 46 -6.35 8.48 10.03
CA SER A 46 -7.47 8.14 9.14
C SER A 46 -8.39 7.05 9.72
N TYR A 47 -7.85 6.06 10.44
CA TYR A 47 -8.68 5.05 11.13
C TYR A 47 -9.63 5.66 12.15
N SER A 48 -9.14 6.61 12.95
CA SER A 48 -9.99 7.30 13.94
C SER A 48 -10.99 8.21 13.27
N LEU A 49 -10.64 8.88 12.17
CA LEU A 49 -11.52 9.78 11.42
C LEU A 49 -12.61 9.02 10.66
N SER A 50 -12.28 7.88 10.05
CA SER A 50 -13.26 7.03 9.36
C SER A 50 -14.38 6.56 10.30
N ASN A 51 -14.02 6.14 11.51
CA ASN A 51 -15.01 5.76 12.53
C ASN A 51 -15.90 6.94 12.98
N VAL A 52 -15.35 8.15 13.02
CA VAL A 52 -16.10 9.36 13.39
C VAL A 52 -17.06 9.80 12.29
N ALA A 53 -16.82 9.45 11.03
CA ALA A 53 -17.68 9.83 9.91
C ALA A 53 -19.13 9.39 10.10
N PHE A 54 -19.37 8.17 10.58
CA PHE A 54 -20.70 7.68 10.91
C PHE A 54 -21.36 8.50 12.03
N VAL A 55 -20.58 8.90 13.04
CA VAL A 55 -21.10 9.68 14.18
C VAL A 55 -21.52 11.08 13.74
N LEU A 56 -20.88 11.66 12.72
CA LEU A 56 -21.30 12.94 12.13
C LEU A 56 -22.71 12.88 11.55
N VAL A 57 -23.16 11.73 11.03
CA VAL A 57 -24.52 11.51 10.54
C VAL A 57 -25.56 11.77 11.65
N ILE A 58 -25.20 11.54 12.91
CA ILE A 58 -26.06 11.75 14.09
C ILE A 58 -25.88 13.17 14.66
N ILE A 59 -24.66 13.62 14.81
CA ILE A 59 -24.36 14.86 15.56
C ILE A 59 -24.65 16.13 14.73
N ILE A 60 -24.40 16.11 13.40
CA ILE A 60 -24.67 17.28 12.53
C ILE A 60 -26.15 17.64 12.48
N PRO A 61 -27.13 16.71 12.34
CA PRO A 61 -28.54 17.04 12.46
C PRO A 61 -28.94 17.75 13.76
N ILE A 62 -28.33 17.36 14.88
CA ILE A 62 -28.59 18.01 16.19
C ILE A 62 -28.11 19.46 16.20
N LEU A 63 -26.91 19.71 15.60
CA LEU A 63 -26.35 21.06 15.47
C LEU A 63 -27.22 21.95 14.59
N THR A 64 -27.72 21.40 13.47
CA THR A 64 -28.38 22.17 12.39
C THR A 64 -29.86 22.31 12.51
N MET A 65 -30.54 21.42 13.30
CA MET A 65 -32.00 21.36 13.43
C MET A 65 -32.64 22.72 13.74
N ARG A 66 -31.93 23.56 14.47
CA ARG A 66 -32.38 24.87 14.91
C ARG A 66 -32.23 25.98 13.85
N SER A 67 -31.36 25.80 12.87
CA SER A 67 -30.88 26.86 11.99
C SER A 67 -31.99 27.63 11.26
N MET A 68 -32.95 26.92 10.68
CA MET A 68 -34.08 27.52 9.92
C MET A 68 -35.43 27.25 10.60
N ALA A 69 -35.60 26.05 11.16
CA ALA A 69 -36.90 25.64 11.77
C ALA A 69 -37.28 26.51 12.97
N GLU A 70 -36.30 26.95 13.77
CA GLU A 70 -36.60 27.85 14.91
C GLU A 70 -37.05 29.24 14.46
N ASP A 71 -36.35 29.84 13.48
CA ASP A 71 -36.74 31.16 12.94
C ASP A 71 -38.17 31.12 12.38
N ARG A 72 -38.57 30.02 11.72
CA ARG A 72 -39.94 29.83 11.24
C ARG A 72 -40.93 29.68 12.38
N ARG A 73 -40.65 28.82 13.37
CA ARG A 73 -41.52 28.60 14.51
C ARG A 73 -41.77 29.90 15.29
N THR A 74 -40.75 30.71 15.45
CA THR A 74 -40.82 31.98 16.16
C THR A 74 -41.24 33.16 15.28
N LYS A 75 -41.47 32.93 13.98
CA LYS A 75 -41.79 33.95 12.96
C LYS A 75 -40.72 35.06 12.81
N THR A 76 -39.50 34.83 13.31
CA THR A 76 -38.36 35.77 13.17
C THR A 76 -37.79 35.80 11.76
N ASP A 77 -38.09 34.77 10.97
CA ASP A 77 -37.79 34.69 9.53
C ASP A 77 -38.42 35.86 8.76
N GLN A 78 -39.64 36.32 9.13
CA GLN A 78 -40.30 37.44 8.49
C GLN A 78 -39.54 38.75 8.65
N LEU A 79 -38.95 39.00 9.83
CA LEU A 79 -38.06 40.17 10.06
C LEU A 79 -36.78 40.09 9.26
N LEU A 80 -36.20 38.88 9.14
CA LEU A 80 -34.97 38.66 8.36
C LEU A 80 -35.23 38.88 6.87
N TYR A 81 -36.38 38.43 6.36
CA TYR A 81 -36.70 38.54 4.92
C TYR A 81 -37.18 39.94 4.50
N THR A 82 -37.61 40.77 5.44
CA THR A 82 -37.94 42.19 5.19
C THR A 82 -36.76 43.13 5.31
N ALA A 83 -35.65 42.66 5.93
CA ALA A 83 -34.42 43.42 6.02
C ALA A 83 -33.78 43.64 4.62
N PRO A 84 -33.00 44.74 4.41
CA PRO A 84 -32.38 45.06 3.13
C PRO A 84 -31.15 44.15 2.84
N VAL A 85 -31.33 42.83 2.99
CA VAL A 85 -30.31 41.78 2.75
C VAL A 85 -30.91 40.73 1.82
N SER A 86 -30.16 40.35 0.79
CA SER A 86 -30.60 39.30 -0.14
C SER A 86 -30.64 37.92 0.54
N ILE A 87 -31.63 37.09 0.17
CA ILE A 87 -31.84 35.72 0.71
C ILE A 87 -30.54 34.88 0.63
N PRO A 88 -29.78 34.81 -0.48
CA PRO A 88 -28.55 34.08 -0.53
C PRO A 88 -27.56 34.51 0.57
N LYS A 89 -27.44 35.80 0.86
CA LYS A 89 -26.54 36.32 1.90
C LYS A 89 -26.96 35.89 3.30
N ILE A 90 -28.27 35.68 3.54
CA ILE A 90 -28.76 35.16 4.81
C ILE A 90 -28.45 33.69 4.95
N ILE A 91 -28.73 32.89 3.93
CA ILE A 91 -28.53 31.43 3.95
C ILE A 91 -27.05 31.09 4.04
N ILE A 92 -26.21 31.72 3.20
CA ILE A 92 -24.75 31.57 3.25
C ILE A 92 -24.21 32.00 4.63
N GLY A 93 -24.75 33.09 5.21
CA GLY A 93 -24.34 33.54 6.55
C GLY A 93 -24.65 32.53 7.63
N LYS A 94 -25.80 31.83 7.58
CA LYS A 94 -26.18 30.75 8.51
C LYS A 94 -25.33 29.51 8.30
N PHE A 95 -25.13 29.08 7.04
CA PHE A 95 -24.25 27.97 6.71
C PHE A 95 -22.82 28.20 7.20
N LEU A 96 -22.26 29.36 6.91
CA LEU A 96 -20.89 29.69 7.35
C LEU A 96 -20.75 29.75 8.89
N ALA A 97 -21.82 30.09 9.62
CA ALA A 97 -21.79 30.03 11.10
C ALA A 97 -21.69 28.58 11.59
N LEU A 98 -22.45 27.67 11.02
CA LEU A 98 -22.40 26.24 11.35
C LEU A 98 -21.08 25.61 10.93
N ALA A 99 -20.63 25.90 9.71
CA ALA A 99 -19.34 25.44 9.20
C ALA A 99 -18.17 25.96 10.05
N ALA A 100 -18.23 27.20 10.56
CA ALA A 100 -17.22 27.74 11.45
C ALA A 100 -17.18 27.02 12.80
N ILE A 101 -18.33 26.65 13.38
CA ILE A 101 -18.40 25.85 14.63
C ILE A 101 -17.76 24.47 14.38
N PHE A 102 -18.08 23.83 13.26
CA PHE A 102 -17.48 22.56 12.86
C PHE A 102 -15.97 22.69 12.62
N SER A 103 -15.53 23.79 11.97
CA SER A 103 -14.11 24.07 11.71
C SER A 103 -13.28 24.29 12.97
N VAL A 104 -13.89 24.71 14.09
CA VAL A 104 -13.19 24.77 15.39
C VAL A 104 -12.71 23.39 15.84
N VAL A 105 -13.57 22.39 15.67
CA VAL A 105 -13.23 21.00 16.02
C VAL A 105 -12.17 20.47 15.07
N ILE A 106 -12.33 20.67 13.76
CA ILE A 106 -11.37 20.25 12.76
C ILE A 106 -10.01 20.91 12.99
N GLY A 107 -9.99 22.20 13.37
CA GLY A 107 -8.76 22.92 13.73
C GLY A 107 -8.02 22.30 14.93
N ALA A 108 -8.75 21.78 15.92
CA ALA A 108 -8.15 21.03 17.02
C ALA A 108 -7.61 19.66 16.55
N ILE A 109 -8.33 18.97 15.67
CA ILE A 109 -7.89 17.69 15.09
C ILE A 109 -6.61 17.87 14.26
N CYS A 110 -6.42 19.00 13.58
CA CYS A 110 -5.18 19.31 12.84
C CYS A 110 -3.91 19.30 13.72
N LEU A 111 -4.06 19.40 15.05
CA LEU A 111 -2.93 19.30 15.98
C LEU A 111 -2.57 17.85 16.32
N CYS A 112 -3.48 16.89 16.10
CA CYS A 112 -3.26 15.49 16.47
C CYS A 112 -2.07 14.85 15.74
N PRO A 113 -1.87 14.99 14.40
CA PRO A 113 -0.70 14.44 13.73
C PRO A 113 0.62 14.99 14.32
N LEU A 114 0.66 16.27 14.67
CA LEU A 114 1.81 16.89 15.30
C LEU A 114 2.07 16.36 16.73
N LEU A 115 1.02 15.99 17.45
CA LEU A 115 1.17 15.35 18.76
C LEU A 115 1.68 13.91 18.61
N LEU A 116 1.15 13.16 17.66
CA LEU A 116 1.54 11.78 17.40
C LEU A 116 3.00 11.68 16.94
N SER A 117 3.52 12.67 16.19
CA SER A 117 4.91 12.68 15.71
C SER A 117 5.96 12.73 16.84
N ARG A 118 5.53 12.98 18.09
CA ARG A 118 6.38 12.87 19.29
C ARG A 118 6.66 11.41 19.70
N PHE A 119 5.84 10.48 19.23
CA PHE A 119 5.87 9.06 19.63
C PHE A 119 6.37 8.14 18.51
N GLY A 120 6.61 8.65 17.33
CA GLY A 120 7.10 7.89 16.18
C GLY A 120 6.87 8.59 14.85
N SER A 121 7.15 7.88 13.76
CA SER A 121 6.90 8.35 12.40
C SER A 121 5.39 8.34 12.10
N VAL A 122 4.86 9.47 11.62
CA VAL A 122 3.43 9.65 11.29
C VAL A 122 3.30 10.08 9.83
N PRO A 123 2.43 9.47 9.02
CA PRO A 123 2.16 9.89 7.65
C PRO A 123 1.37 11.21 7.64
N MET A 124 2.09 12.33 7.64
CA MET A 124 1.49 13.67 7.76
C MET A 124 0.56 13.99 6.59
N ALA A 125 0.99 13.71 5.34
CA ALA A 125 0.22 14.02 4.14
C ALA A 125 -1.13 13.28 4.12
N GLU A 126 -1.12 11.98 4.41
CA GLU A 126 -2.33 11.14 4.54
C GLU A 126 -3.25 11.65 5.66
N SER A 127 -2.68 11.98 6.82
CA SER A 127 -3.45 12.50 7.95
C SER A 127 -4.17 13.79 7.60
N TYR A 128 -3.52 14.73 6.93
CA TYR A 128 -4.14 15.98 6.51
C TYR A 128 -5.13 15.80 5.35
N ALA A 129 -4.90 14.83 4.44
CA ALA A 129 -5.89 14.47 3.42
C ALA A 129 -7.18 13.96 4.06
N ALA A 130 -7.08 13.04 5.03
CA ALA A 130 -8.24 12.53 5.78
C ALA A 130 -8.99 13.64 6.54
N ILE A 131 -8.26 14.57 7.18
CA ILE A 131 -8.85 15.73 7.86
C ILE A 131 -9.61 16.63 6.86
N LEU A 132 -9.04 16.88 5.67
CA LEU A 132 -9.70 17.65 4.62
C LEU A 132 -10.97 16.94 4.14
N GLY A 133 -10.92 15.63 3.91
CA GLY A 133 -12.07 14.81 3.53
C GLY A 133 -13.22 14.91 4.53
N ILE A 134 -12.95 14.73 5.83
CA ILE A 134 -13.93 14.88 6.91
C ILE A 134 -14.50 16.31 6.97
N TRP A 135 -13.69 17.33 6.75
CA TRP A 135 -14.16 18.71 6.72
C TRP A 135 -15.12 18.98 5.56
N LEU A 136 -14.78 18.51 4.35
CA LEU A 136 -15.62 18.64 3.17
C LEU A 136 -16.94 17.86 3.32
N TYR A 137 -16.85 16.59 3.78
CA TYR A 137 -18.01 15.76 4.11
C TYR A 137 -18.95 16.43 5.12
N GLY A 138 -18.38 17.01 6.18
CA GLY A 138 -19.15 17.73 7.18
C GLY A 138 -19.80 19.01 6.62
N CYS A 139 -19.14 19.75 5.74
CA CYS A 139 -19.71 20.91 5.06
C CYS A 139 -20.91 20.54 4.18
N LEU A 140 -20.81 19.46 3.38
CA LEU A 140 -21.92 18.93 2.61
C LEU A 140 -23.08 18.50 3.53
N SER A 141 -22.78 17.75 4.58
CA SER A 141 -23.78 17.29 5.57
C SER A 141 -24.52 18.47 6.22
N ILE A 142 -23.79 19.52 6.59
CA ILE A 142 -24.39 20.77 7.13
C ILE A 142 -25.30 21.43 6.10
N ALA A 143 -24.91 21.51 4.82
CA ALA A 143 -25.72 22.12 3.77
C ALA A 143 -27.03 21.33 3.52
N ILE A 144 -26.97 19.99 3.50
CA ILE A 144 -28.12 19.09 3.43
C ILE A 144 -29.07 19.35 4.61
N CYS A 145 -28.54 19.38 5.82
CA CYS A 145 -29.33 19.57 7.03
C CYS A 145 -29.97 20.98 7.12
N VAL A 146 -29.28 22.03 6.64
CA VAL A 146 -29.84 23.38 6.53
C VAL A 146 -31.01 23.40 5.55
N PHE A 147 -30.91 22.68 4.42
CA PHE A 147 -32.01 22.51 3.48
C PHE A 147 -33.21 21.82 4.12
N VAL A 148 -33.00 20.70 4.83
CA VAL A 148 -34.06 19.97 5.53
C VAL A 148 -34.67 20.83 6.63
N SER A 149 -33.87 21.57 7.39
CA SER A 149 -34.39 22.50 8.42
C SER A 149 -35.24 23.62 7.83
N ALA A 150 -35.04 23.98 6.56
CA ALA A 150 -35.88 24.95 5.86
C ALA A 150 -37.22 24.37 5.36
N LEU A 151 -37.42 23.06 5.32
CA LEU A 151 -38.65 22.40 4.92
C LEU A 151 -39.73 22.37 6.03
N THR A 152 -39.33 22.41 7.31
CA THR A 152 -40.20 22.21 8.46
C THR A 152 -40.04 23.32 9.49
N GLU A 153 -41.10 23.50 10.32
CA GLU A 153 -41.09 24.40 11.48
C GLU A 153 -40.73 23.68 12.79
N SER A 154 -40.73 22.34 12.78
CA SER A 154 -40.38 21.53 13.94
C SER A 154 -38.90 21.16 13.94
N GLN A 155 -38.17 21.55 14.99
CA GLN A 155 -36.76 21.22 15.18
C GLN A 155 -36.54 19.69 15.24
N VAL A 156 -37.45 18.96 15.90
CA VAL A 156 -37.33 17.50 16.05
C VAL A 156 -37.52 16.80 14.69
N ILE A 157 -38.55 17.23 13.93
CA ILE A 157 -38.77 16.68 12.58
C ILE A 157 -37.58 17.02 11.67
N ALA A 158 -37.03 18.23 11.75
CA ALA A 158 -35.81 18.60 11.01
C ALA A 158 -34.64 17.67 11.34
N ALA A 159 -34.39 17.38 12.62
CA ALA A 159 -33.32 16.49 13.05
C ALA A 159 -33.52 15.05 12.52
N VAL A 160 -34.71 14.48 12.68
CA VAL A 160 -35.01 13.11 12.23
C VAL A 160 -34.91 12.97 10.71
N LEU A 161 -35.47 13.91 9.94
CA LEU A 161 -35.40 13.88 8.48
C LEU A 161 -33.98 14.09 7.99
N SER A 162 -33.19 14.97 8.63
CA SER A 162 -31.79 15.18 8.31
C SER A 162 -30.96 13.93 8.58
N PHE A 163 -31.19 13.29 9.74
CA PHE A 163 -30.53 12.01 10.05
C PHE A 163 -30.88 10.94 9.02
N ALA A 164 -32.14 10.75 8.69
CA ALA A 164 -32.58 9.75 7.71
C ALA A 164 -31.95 9.98 6.34
N LEU A 165 -31.90 11.23 5.87
CA LEU A 165 -31.30 11.57 4.57
C LEU A 165 -29.79 11.36 4.55
N LEU A 166 -29.08 11.79 5.59
CA LEU A 166 -27.63 11.55 5.70
C LEU A 166 -27.32 10.06 5.85
N PHE A 167 -28.12 9.31 6.64
CA PHE A 167 -27.94 7.88 6.83
C PHE A 167 -28.13 7.10 5.54
N ILE A 168 -29.15 7.43 4.74
CA ILE A 168 -29.35 6.82 3.42
C ILE A 168 -28.17 7.12 2.51
N GLY A 169 -27.69 8.37 2.47
CA GLY A 169 -26.51 8.73 1.67
C GLY A 169 -25.22 8.03 2.12
N PHE A 170 -25.06 7.81 3.43
CA PHE A 170 -23.93 7.09 4.00
C PHE A 170 -23.99 5.58 3.67
N MET A 171 -25.19 4.96 3.76
CA MET A 171 -25.39 3.53 3.50
C MET A 171 -25.69 3.21 2.02
N MET A 172 -25.56 4.17 1.10
CA MET A 172 -26.02 3.99 -0.28
C MET A 172 -25.30 2.85 -1.01
N GLN A 173 -24.01 2.68 -0.79
CA GLN A 173 -23.24 1.60 -1.40
C GLN A 173 -23.71 0.22 -0.97
N GLN A 174 -24.03 0.05 0.32
CA GLN A 174 -24.61 -1.20 0.86
C GLN A 174 -26.00 -1.45 0.28
N ILE A 175 -26.81 -0.39 0.15
CA ILE A 175 -28.17 -0.49 -0.43
C ILE A 175 -28.10 -0.90 -1.91
N THR A 176 -27.21 -0.31 -2.69
CA THR A 176 -27.05 -0.65 -4.11
C THR A 176 -26.52 -2.07 -4.30
N GLY A 177 -25.65 -2.56 -3.40
CA GLY A 177 -25.21 -3.94 -3.38
C GLY A 177 -26.34 -4.96 -3.17
N LEU A 178 -27.34 -4.60 -2.37
CA LEU A 178 -28.54 -5.45 -2.18
C LEU A 178 -29.48 -5.45 -3.39
N ILE A 179 -29.48 -4.40 -4.22
CA ILE A 179 -30.36 -4.30 -5.40
C ILE A 179 -29.82 -5.15 -6.56
N SER A 180 -28.50 -5.11 -6.80
CA SER A 180 -27.87 -5.85 -7.88
C SER A 180 -26.39 -6.06 -7.59
N SER A 181 -25.89 -7.26 -7.82
CA SER A 181 -24.47 -7.60 -7.78
C SER A 181 -23.70 -7.08 -9.02
N SER A 182 -24.39 -6.85 -10.14
CA SER A 182 -23.81 -6.25 -11.34
C SER A 182 -24.15 -4.76 -11.46
N GLU A 183 -23.24 -3.96 -12.01
CA GLU A 183 -23.52 -2.56 -12.30
C GLU A 183 -24.57 -2.42 -13.39
N ASN A 184 -25.61 -1.65 -13.07
CA ASN A 184 -26.63 -1.24 -14.04
C ASN A 184 -26.87 0.28 -13.93
N VAL A 185 -27.56 0.85 -14.89
CA VAL A 185 -27.80 2.31 -14.94
C VAL A 185 -28.41 2.82 -13.63
N VAL A 186 -29.30 2.02 -13.00
CA VAL A 186 -29.98 2.43 -11.75
C VAL A 186 -29.01 2.46 -10.59
N THR A 187 -28.20 1.41 -10.42
CA THR A 187 -27.20 1.35 -9.34
C THR A 187 -26.11 2.41 -9.54
N LYS A 188 -25.71 2.68 -10.78
CA LYS A 188 -24.74 3.74 -11.10
C LYS A 188 -25.28 5.13 -10.70
N VAL A 189 -26.53 5.43 -11.01
CA VAL A 189 -27.18 6.68 -10.59
C VAL A 189 -27.34 6.77 -9.06
N LEU A 190 -27.69 5.66 -8.40
CA LEU A 190 -27.82 5.66 -6.94
C LEU A 190 -26.48 5.81 -6.24
N ASN A 191 -25.40 5.20 -6.78
CA ASN A 191 -24.05 5.34 -6.24
C ASN A 191 -23.54 6.78 -6.29
N THR A 192 -23.99 7.63 -7.23
CA THR A 192 -23.64 9.06 -7.22
C THR A 192 -24.17 9.80 -5.98
N LEU A 193 -25.11 9.23 -5.25
CA LEU A 193 -25.62 9.78 -3.98
C LEU A 193 -24.82 9.28 -2.78
N CYS A 194 -23.91 8.33 -2.96
CA CYS A 194 -23.05 7.83 -1.89
C CYS A 194 -22.09 8.91 -1.43
N THR A 195 -22.16 9.28 -0.17
CA THR A 195 -21.29 10.31 0.40
C THR A 195 -20.02 9.72 1.01
N GLN A 196 -19.97 8.40 1.21
CA GLN A 196 -18.89 7.68 1.87
C GLN A 196 -17.72 7.39 0.93
N THR A 197 -17.99 6.98 -0.32
CA THR A 197 -16.98 6.52 -1.28
C THR A 197 -15.83 7.52 -1.47
N HIS A 198 -16.17 8.81 -1.67
CA HIS A 198 -15.14 9.84 -1.79
C HIS A 198 -14.39 10.10 -0.48
N LEU A 199 -15.05 9.91 0.68
CA LEU A 199 -14.39 10.05 1.98
C LEU A 199 -13.35 8.95 2.21
N GLU A 200 -13.64 7.73 1.79
CA GLU A 200 -12.72 6.60 1.87
C GLU A 200 -11.42 6.87 1.11
N ASN A 201 -11.50 7.50 -0.08
CA ASN A 201 -10.31 7.91 -0.82
C ASN A 201 -9.40 8.82 0.01
N PHE A 202 -9.97 9.86 0.66
CA PHE A 202 -9.18 10.74 1.52
C PHE A 202 -8.61 10.02 2.74
N CYS A 203 -9.36 9.07 3.32
CA CYS A 203 -8.89 8.26 4.44
C CYS A 203 -7.80 7.26 4.03
N ASN A 204 -7.78 6.81 2.77
CA ASN A 204 -6.75 5.94 2.20
C ASN A 204 -5.51 6.71 1.70
N GLY A 205 -5.39 8.00 2.03
CA GLY A 205 -4.22 8.81 1.67
C GLY A 205 -4.24 9.34 0.23
N ILE A 206 -5.40 9.31 -0.43
CA ILE A 206 -5.55 9.82 -1.79
C ILE A 206 -6.22 11.19 -1.77
N LEU A 207 -5.54 12.20 -2.30
CA LEU A 207 -6.16 13.50 -2.54
C LEU A 207 -7.01 13.41 -3.80
N ASP A 208 -8.31 13.12 -3.61
CA ASP A 208 -9.27 12.93 -4.68
C ASP A 208 -9.88 14.27 -5.10
N VAL A 209 -9.49 14.76 -6.30
CA VAL A 209 -10.04 15.99 -6.87
C VAL A 209 -11.52 15.80 -7.22
N THR A 210 -11.94 14.62 -7.66
CA THR A 210 -13.35 14.33 -7.96
C THR A 210 -14.19 14.41 -6.69
N GLY A 211 -13.67 13.91 -5.57
CA GLY A 211 -14.28 14.05 -4.24
C GLY A 211 -14.40 15.50 -3.78
N ILE A 212 -13.37 16.34 -4.00
CA ILE A 212 -13.44 17.78 -3.71
C ILE A 212 -14.56 18.42 -4.52
N VAL A 213 -14.60 18.16 -5.85
CA VAL A 213 -15.63 18.69 -6.75
C VAL A 213 -17.02 18.22 -6.31
N TYR A 214 -17.17 16.94 -5.94
CA TYR A 214 -18.42 16.38 -5.45
C TYR A 214 -18.93 17.11 -4.20
N TYR A 215 -18.10 17.23 -3.17
CA TYR A 215 -18.49 17.86 -1.91
C TYR A 215 -18.78 19.36 -2.07
N VAL A 216 -17.97 20.08 -2.84
CA VAL A 216 -18.14 21.51 -3.07
C VAL A 216 -19.39 21.80 -3.93
N SER A 217 -19.57 21.05 -5.02
CA SER A 217 -20.72 21.21 -5.91
C SER A 217 -22.03 20.80 -5.23
N GLY A 218 -22.02 19.71 -4.46
CA GLY A 218 -23.14 19.27 -3.64
C GLY A 218 -23.52 20.29 -2.57
N THR A 219 -22.54 20.84 -1.84
CA THR A 219 -22.76 21.93 -0.88
C THR A 219 -23.41 23.15 -1.54
N ALA A 220 -22.88 23.57 -2.68
CA ALA A 220 -23.44 24.69 -3.45
C ALA A 220 -24.87 24.40 -3.92
N LEU A 221 -25.16 23.17 -4.37
CA LEU A 221 -26.48 22.73 -4.79
C LEU A 221 -27.49 22.83 -3.66
N PHE A 222 -27.21 22.27 -2.50
CA PHE A 222 -28.14 22.28 -1.37
C PHE A 222 -28.36 23.69 -0.81
N LEU A 223 -27.36 24.56 -0.80
CA LEU A 223 -27.52 25.97 -0.48
C LEU A 223 -28.38 26.70 -1.51
N PHE A 224 -28.19 26.41 -2.79
CA PHE A 224 -29.02 26.95 -3.87
C PHE A 224 -30.48 26.49 -3.74
N LEU A 225 -30.73 25.20 -3.49
CA LEU A 225 -32.05 24.64 -3.25
C LEU A 225 -32.74 25.30 -2.02
N THR A 226 -31.95 25.53 -0.97
CA THR A 226 -32.44 26.25 0.22
C THR A 226 -32.86 27.69 -0.15
N CYS A 227 -32.10 28.39 -0.98
CA CYS A 227 -32.45 29.71 -1.48
C CYS A 227 -33.74 29.71 -2.28
N GLN A 228 -33.91 28.73 -3.19
CA GLN A 228 -35.13 28.60 -3.98
C GLN A 228 -36.37 28.27 -3.11
N LEU A 229 -36.19 27.38 -2.13
CA LEU A 229 -37.25 27.02 -1.18
C LEU A 229 -37.75 28.23 -0.37
N VAL A 230 -36.83 29.01 0.19
CA VAL A 230 -37.14 30.23 0.96
C VAL A 230 -37.81 31.30 0.09
N GLN A 231 -37.34 31.47 -1.16
CA GLN A 231 -37.99 32.39 -2.11
C GLN A 231 -39.42 31.99 -2.46
N LYS A 232 -39.69 30.68 -2.61
CA LYS A 232 -41.04 30.16 -2.92
C LYS A 232 -42.07 30.56 -1.85
N HIS A 233 -41.71 30.59 -0.59
CA HIS A 233 -42.61 30.96 0.52
C HIS A 233 -43.02 32.46 0.51
N ARG A 234 -42.30 33.32 -0.24
CA ARG A 234 -42.63 34.76 -0.39
C ARG A 234 -43.68 35.02 -1.47
N TRP A 235 -44.15 34.01 -2.21
CA TRP A 235 -45.03 34.20 -3.33
C TRP A 235 -46.50 34.01 -2.91
N SER A 236 -47.31 35.04 -3.19
CA SER A 236 -48.75 34.90 -3.09
C SER A 236 -49.28 34.07 -4.25
N VAL A 237 -50.17 33.14 -3.97
CA VAL A 237 -50.83 32.30 -4.98
C VAL A 237 -51.79 33.16 -5.82
N SER A 238 -51.46 33.39 -7.12
CA SER A 238 -52.38 33.97 -8.09
C SER A 238 -52.17 33.33 -9.45
N ALA A 239 -53.24 33.18 -10.23
CA ALA A 239 -53.25 32.51 -11.55
C ALA A 239 -52.28 33.09 -12.56
N LYS A 240 -51.91 34.41 -12.52
CA LYS A 240 -50.90 35.04 -13.38
C LYS A 240 -49.47 34.63 -13.05
N LYS A 241 -49.19 33.81 -12.01
CA LYS A 241 -47.84 33.48 -11.52
C LYS A 241 -47.41 32.05 -11.81
N ILE A 242 -48.22 31.23 -12.49
CA ILE A 242 -47.82 29.88 -12.96
C ILE A 242 -46.57 29.97 -13.82
N ARG A 243 -46.44 30.96 -14.66
CA ARG A 243 -45.25 31.21 -15.50
C ARG A 243 -43.95 31.43 -14.69
N ARG A 244 -44.04 32.11 -13.52
CA ARG A 244 -42.89 32.25 -12.58
C ARG A 244 -42.57 30.96 -11.84
N GLY A 245 -43.59 30.15 -11.53
CA GLY A 245 -43.38 28.82 -10.93
C GLY A 245 -42.61 27.89 -11.89
N VAL A 246 -43.03 27.84 -13.16
CA VAL A 246 -42.34 27.07 -14.20
C VAL A 246 -40.91 27.58 -14.40
N PHE A 247 -40.71 28.89 -14.46
CA PHE A 247 -39.37 29.49 -14.62
C PHE A 247 -38.44 29.13 -13.48
N ASN A 248 -38.87 29.11 -12.22
CA ASN A 248 -38.06 28.76 -11.09
C ASN A 248 -37.82 27.24 -10.97
N SER A 249 -38.79 26.41 -11.38
CA SER A 249 -38.57 24.98 -11.50
C SER A 249 -37.52 24.65 -12.55
N SER A 250 -37.52 25.41 -13.66
CA SER A 250 -36.47 25.32 -14.69
C SER A 250 -35.09 25.71 -14.15
N PHE A 251 -34.97 26.71 -13.27
CA PHE A 251 -33.73 27.07 -12.63
C PHE A 251 -33.18 25.95 -11.71
N VAL A 252 -34.05 25.22 -11.00
CA VAL A 252 -33.68 24.09 -10.17
C VAL A 252 -33.15 22.95 -11.04
N VAL A 253 -33.85 22.64 -12.15
CA VAL A 253 -33.41 21.61 -13.11
C VAL A 253 -32.06 21.99 -13.76
N ILE A 254 -31.88 23.24 -14.15
CA ILE A 254 -30.61 23.74 -14.70
C ILE A 254 -29.50 23.63 -13.64
N GLY A 255 -29.74 24.04 -12.39
CA GLY A 255 -28.75 23.93 -11.31
C GLY A 255 -28.34 22.48 -11.05
N LEU A 256 -29.28 21.55 -11.06
CA LEU A 256 -29.00 20.13 -10.95
C LEU A 256 -28.19 19.63 -12.17
N ALA A 257 -28.57 20.00 -13.37
CA ALA A 257 -27.87 19.63 -14.60
C ALA A 257 -26.42 20.14 -14.61
N ILE A 258 -26.17 21.35 -14.11
CA ILE A 258 -24.81 21.91 -14.01
C ILE A 258 -23.98 21.08 -13.02
N VAL A 259 -24.53 20.72 -11.85
CA VAL A 259 -23.79 19.91 -10.86
C VAL A 259 -23.48 18.54 -11.42
N VAL A 260 -24.42 17.88 -12.10
CA VAL A 260 -24.19 16.60 -12.77
C VAL A 260 -23.09 16.74 -13.84
N ALA A 261 -23.19 17.76 -14.71
CA ALA A 261 -22.19 17.98 -15.76
C ALA A 261 -20.78 18.22 -15.20
N VAL A 262 -20.66 19.01 -14.12
CA VAL A 262 -19.37 19.30 -13.48
C VAL A 262 -18.77 18.03 -12.89
N ASN A 263 -19.57 17.18 -12.25
CA ASN A 263 -19.09 15.92 -11.67
C ASN A 263 -18.75 14.89 -12.76
N VAL A 264 -19.54 14.80 -13.84
CA VAL A 264 -19.20 13.95 -14.99
C VAL A 264 -17.89 14.42 -15.60
N PHE A 265 -17.73 15.72 -15.83
CA PHE A 265 -16.47 16.27 -16.37
C PHE A 265 -15.27 15.96 -15.44
N ALA A 266 -15.44 16.07 -14.12
CA ALA A 266 -14.37 15.73 -13.18
C ALA A 266 -13.98 14.25 -13.27
N ASN A 267 -14.95 13.36 -13.50
CA ASN A 267 -14.71 11.91 -13.65
C ASN A 267 -14.04 11.53 -14.98
N GLU A 268 -14.14 12.37 -16.00
CA GLU A 268 -13.48 12.15 -17.31
C GLU A 268 -12.04 12.72 -17.37
N LEU A 269 -11.55 13.32 -16.28
CA LEU A 269 -10.17 13.78 -16.22
C LEU A 269 -9.21 12.56 -16.21
N PRO A 270 -7.98 12.69 -16.79
CA PRO A 270 -6.95 11.67 -16.66
C PRO A 270 -6.62 11.35 -15.19
N GLU A 271 -6.30 10.10 -14.85
CA GLU A 271 -6.05 9.67 -13.46
C GLU A 271 -5.01 10.55 -12.74
N LYS A 272 -3.94 10.95 -13.42
CA LYS A 272 -2.94 11.89 -12.88
C LYS A 272 -3.50 13.25 -12.45
N ALA A 273 -4.63 13.67 -13.02
CA ALA A 273 -5.32 14.92 -12.67
C ALA A 273 -6.48 14.69 -11.69
N LYS A 274 -7.03 13.47 -11.64
CA LYS A 274 -8.11 13.09 -10.72
C LYS A 274 -7.63 12.89 -9.29
N SER A 275 -6.49 12.23 -9.11
CA SER A 275 -6.01 11.81 -7.81
C SER A 275 -4.52 12.03 -7.66
N VAL A 276 -4.12 12.39 -6.45
CA VAL A 276 -2.72 12.48 -6.03
C VAL A 276 -2.51 11.49 -4.91
N ASP A 277 -1.59 10.57 -5.11
CA ASP A 277 -1.17 9.62 -4.08
C ASP A 277 -0.31 10.34 -3.03
N LEU A 278 -0.76 10.35 -1.80
CA LEU A 278 -0.09 10.95 -0.65
C LEU A 278 0.41 9.88 0.33
N THR A 279 0.27 8.59 -0.05
CA THR A 279 0.79 7.50 0.77
C THR A 279 2.31 7.55 0.82
N SER A 280 2.88 7.24 1.97
CA SER A 280 4.34 7.32 2.17
C SER A 280 5.11 6.32 1.30
N GLN A 281 4.46 5.26 0.83
CA GLN A 281 5.00 4.20 -0.01
C GLN A 281 4.63 4.34 -1.49
N ASN A 282 3.92 5.40 -1.89
CA ASN A 282 3.38 5.55 -3.25
C ASN A 282 2.59 4.29 -3.70
N LEU A 283 1.68 3.80 -2.84
CA LEU A 283 0.96 2.54 -3.07
C LEU A 283 0.20 2.52 -4.39
N TYR A 284 -0.31 3.66 -4.82
CA TYR A 284 -1.17 3.81 -6.00
C TYR A 284 -0.46 4.45 -7.20
N THR A 285 0.87 4.67 -7.12
CA THR A 285 1.65 5.27 -8.22
C THR A 285 2.57 4.21 -8.80
N LEU A 286 2.58 4.04 -10.13
CA LEU A 286 3.50 3.13 -10.81
C LEU A 286 4.93 3.66 -10.75
N THR A 287 5.90 2.75 -10.59
CA THR A 287 7.33 3.05 -10.67
C THR A 287 7.74 3.46 -12.09
N ASP A 288 8.87 4.15 -12.21
CA ASP A 288 9.38 4.54 -13.52
C ASP A 288 9.70 3.32 -14.40
N ASP A 289 10.12 2.22 -13.82
CA ASP A 289 10.40 0.97 -14.53
C ASP A 289 9.12 0.37 -15.14
N SER A 290 8.03 0.29 -14.37
CA SER A 290 6.71 -0.12 -14.88
C SER A 290 6.22 0.79 -15.99
N VAL A 291 6.33 2.11 -15.77
CA VAL A 291 5.90 3.12 -16.75
C VAL A 291 6.69 3.02 -18.05
N ASN A 292 8.01 2.82 -17.97
CA ASN A 292 8.87 2.70 -19.14
C ASN A 292 8.58 1.42 -19.92
N LEU A 293 8.42 0.28 -19.24
CA LEU A 293 8.08 -0.99 -19.88
C LEU A 293 6.75 -0.86 -20.65
N VAL A 294 5.72 -0.37 -19.96
CA VAL A 294 4.36 -0.31 -20.52
C VAL A 294 4.21 0.71 -21.65
N LYS A 295 4.94 1.84 -21.60
CA LYS A 295 4.97 2.82 -22.71
C LYS A 295 5.64 2.30 -23.97
N ASN A 296 6.60 1.39 -23.84
CA ASN A 296 7.35 0.83 -24.95
C ASN A 296 6.71 -0.43 -25.55
N LEU A 297 5.54 -0.84 -25.07
CA LEU A 297 4.79 -1.97 -25.61
C LEU A 297 4.46 -1.74 -27.08
N LYS A 298 4.67 -2.78 -27.89
CA LYS A 298 4.37 -2.82 -29.32
C LYS A 298 3.18 -3.73 -29.66
N GLN A 299 2.77 -4.54 -28.70
CA GLN A 299 1.69 -5.53 -28.81
C GLN A 299 0.59 -5.21 -27.82
N ASP A 300 -0.63 -5.57 -28.14
CA ASP A 300 -1.78 -5.38 -27.27
C ASP A 300 -1.80 -6.46 -26.18
N VAL A 301 -1.92 -6.04 -24.93
CA VAL A 301 -2.00 -6.89 -23.75
C VAL A 301 -3.36 -6.72 -23.09
N THR A 302 -4.05 -7.83 -22.84
CA THR A 302 -5.33 -7.82 -22.12
C THR A 302 -5.16 -8.43 -20.73
N LEU A 303 -5.64 -7.72 -19.71
CA LEU A 303 -5.63 -8.11 -18.30
C LEU A 303 -7.04 -8.54 -17.90
N TYR A 304 -7.30 -9.84 -17.81
CA TYR A 304 -8.59 -10.37 -17.38
C TYR A 304 -8.62 -10.54 -15.87
N VAL A 305 -9.39 -9.70 -15.17
CA VAL A 305 -9.57 -9.77 -13.71
C VAL A 305 -10.70 -10.73 -13.41
N LEU A 306 -10.41 -11.83 -12.71
CA LEU A 306 -11.41 -12.85 -12.36
C LEU A 306 -12.24 -12.42 -11.15
N SER A 307 -13.00 -11.35 -11.31
CA SER A 307 -13.95 -10.84 -10.33
C SER A 307 -15.00 -9.96 -11.02
N SER A 308 -16.12 -9.69 -10.35
CA SER A 308 -16.98 -8.59 -10.79
C SER A 308 -16.30 -7.25 -10.50
N GLU A 309 -16.52 -6.24 -11.33
CA GLU A 309 -15.94 -4.89 -11.16
C GLU A 309 -16.21 -4.30 -9.75
N LYS A 310 -17.36 -4.63 -9.14
CA LYS A 310 -17.72 -4.17 -7.80
C LYS A 310 -17.04 -4.89 -6.65
N SER A 311 -16.63 -6.14 -6.85
CA SER A 311 -15.97 -6.96 -5.83
C SER A 311 -14.46 -7.00 -5.99
N ALA A 312 -13.92 -6.35 -7.02
CA ALA A 312 -12.49 -6.20 -7.21
C ALA A 312 -11.86 -5.42 -6.04
N ASP A 313 -10.64 -5.81 -5.68
CA ASP A 313 -9.86 -5.07 -4.69
C ASP A 313 -9.52 -3.67 -5.22
N ASP A 314 -9.86 -2.63 -4.43
CA ASP A 314 -9.70 -1.22 -4.84
C ASP A 314 -8.25 -0.84 -5.17
N THR A 315 -7.27 -1.42 -4.46
CA THR A 315 -5.85 -1.15 -4.69
C THR A 315 -5.40 -1.73 -6.03
N VAL A 316 -5.82 -2.97 -6.30
CA VAL A 316 -5.55 -3.65 -7.57
C VAL A 316 -6.23 -2.95 -8.73
N ALA A 317 -7.51 -2.59 -8.59
CA ALA A 317 -8.28 -1.89 -9.63
C ALA A 317 -7.62 -0.56 -10.02
N ARG A 318 -7.09 0.20 -9.04
CA ARG A 318 -6.35 1.44 -9.29
C ARG A 318 -5.04 1.20 -10.02
N THR A 319 -4.28 0.18 -9.61
CA THR A 319 -3.04 -0.20 -10.30
C THR A 319 -3.32 -0.54 -11.76
N LEU A 320 -4.37 -1.31 -12.02
CA LEU A 320 -4.80 -1.67 -13.38
C LEU A 320 -5.22 -0.45 -14.20
N SER A 321 -6.00 0.46 -13.62
CA SER A 321 -6.38 1.73 -14.27
C SER A 321 -5.16 2.58 -14.62
N ASN A 322 -4.14 2.62 -13.74
CA ASN A 322 -2.91 3.35 -14.03
C ASN A 322 -2.15 2.76 -15.22
N TYR A 323 -2.17 1.43 -15.42
CA TYR A 323 -1.58 0.81 -16.60
C TYR A 323 -2.32 1.21 -17.89
N GLU A 324 -3.66 1.19 -17.90
CA GLU A 324 -4.47 1.63 -19.04
C GLU A 324 -4.21 3.12 -19.40
N ASP A 325 -4.04 3.97 -18.38
CA ASP A 325 -3.74 5.40 -18.60
C ASP A 325 -2.34 5.65 -19.15
N VAL A 326 -1.37 4.75 -18.86
CA VAL A 326 0.01 4.89 -19.34
C VAL A 326 0.15 4.43 -20.78
N SER A 327 -0.58 3.39 -21.22
CA SER A 327 -0.47 2.80 -22.55
C SER A 327 -1.81 2.37 -23.14
N SER A 328 -2.08 2.80 -24.37
CA SER A 328 -3.25 2.35 -25.13
C SER A 328 -3.18 0.89 -25.58
N HIS A 329 -2.03 0.21 -25.40
CA HIS A 329 -1.85 -1.21 -25.68
C HIS A 329 -2.30 -2.10 -24.52
N ILE A 330 -2.64 -1.51 -23.36
CA ILE A 330 -3.18 -2.27 -22.23
C ILE A 330 -4.69 -2.09 -22.17
N LYS A 331 -5.40 -3.22 -21.98
CA LYS A 331 -6.84 -3.28 -21.79
C LYS A 331 -7.17 -4.13 -20.56
N VAL A 332 -8.02 -3.63 -19.68
CA VAL A 332 -8.51 -4.34 -18.50
C VAL A 332 -9.95 -4.79 -18.72
N GLU A 333 -10.23 -6.06 -18.48
CA GLU A 333 -11.58 -6.65 -18.57
C GLU A 333 -11.90 -7.42 -17.30
N TYR A 334 -13.07 -7.16 -16.72
CA TYR A 334 -13.56 -7.86 -15.53
C TYR A 334 -14.45 -9.03 -15.94
N ILE A 335 -14.09 -10.22 -15.52
CA ILE A 335 -14.82 -11.48 -15.80
C ILE A 335 -15.34 -12.04 -14.49
N ASP A 336 -16.65 -12.00 -14.30
CA ASP A 336 -17.29 -12.56 -13.11
C ASP A 336 -17.30 -14.10 -13.19
N PRO A 337 -16.58 -14.80 -12.28
CA PRO A 337 -16.53 -16.27 -12.27
C PRO A 337 -17.90 -16.91 -12.04
N ALA A 338 -18.83 -16.22 -11.38
CA ALA A 338 -20.19 -16.71 -11.20
C ALA A 338 -20.98 -16.73 -12.51
N VAL A 339 -20.63 -15.87 -13.47
CA VAL A 339 -21.27 -15.82 -14.82
C VAL A 339 -20.52 -16.68 -15.82
N SER A 340 -19.18 -16.71 -15.75
CA SER A 340 -18.31 -17.40 -16.69
C SER A 340 -17.30 -18.32 -15.97
N PRO A 341 -17.75 -19.41 -15.32
CA PRO A 341 -16.92 -20.23 -14.44
C PRO A 341 -15.76 -20.95 -15.12
N ASN A 342 -15.82 -21.17 -16.44
CA ASN A 342 -14.80 -21.88 -17.22
C ASN A 342 -13.98 -20.96 -18.12
N PHE A 343 -14.04 -19.64 -17.93
CA PHE A 343 -13.30 -18.68 -18.76
C PHE A 343 -11.80 -18.97 -18.78
N TYR A 344 -11.23 -19.32 -17.62
CA TYR A 344 -9.81 -19.59 -17.45
C TYR A 344 -9.28 -20.76 -18.30
N ALA A 345 -10.14 -21.73 -18.65
CA ALA A 345 -9.71 -22.96 -19.34
C ALA A 345 -9.08 -22.72 -20.72
N SER A 346 -9.26 -21.52 -21.29
CA SER A 346 -8.58 -21.11 -22.53
C SER A 346 -7.14 -20.66 -22.30
N TYR A 347 -6.71 -20.46 -21.06
CA TYR A 347 -5.43 -19.83 -20.70
C TYR A 347 -4.61 -20.65 -19.71
N THR A 348 -5.23 -21.51 -18.91
CA THR A 348 -4.57 -22.34 -17.90
C THR A 348 -5.38 -23.59 -17.59
N ASP A 349 -4.69 -24.69 -17.27
CA ASP A 349 -5.29 -25.98 -16.89
C ASP A 349 -5.78 -26.00 -15.43
N THR A 350 -5.26 -25.08 -14.58
CA THR A 350 -5.61 -24.99 -13.16
C THR A 350 -6.56 -23.82 -12.95
N ALA A 351 -7.68 -24.05 -12.25
CA ALA A 351 -8.64 -22.99 -11.92
C ALA A 351 -8.03 -21.97 -10.97
N PRO A 352 -7.85 -20.69 -11.40
CA PRO A 352 -7.35 -19.65 -10.52
C PRO A 352 -8.39 -19.27 -9.46
N SER A 353 -7.93 -18.75 -8.32
CA SER A 353 -8.81 -18.20 -7.28
C SER A 353 -9.50 -16.90 -7.74
N ASP A 354 -10.63 -16.58 -7.12
CA ASP A 354 -11.31 -15.30 -7.34
C ASP A 354 -10.37 -14.14 -7.04
N GLY A 355 -10.38 -13.11 -7.90
CA GLY A 355 -9.47 -11.96 -7.81
C GLY A 355 -8.12 -12.15 -8.47
N SER A 356 -7.82 -13.36 -9.01
CA SER A 356 -6.63 -13.59 -9.85
C SER A 356 -6.73 -12.84 -11.17
N ILE A 357 -5.60 -12.58 -11.82
CA ILE A 357 -5.53 -11.81 -13.07
C ILE A 357 -4.84 -12.67 -14.12
N ILE A 358 -5.47 -12.84 -15.27
CA ILE A 358 -4.87 -13.52 -16.43
C ILE A 358 -4.37 -12.44 -17.40
N VAL A 359 -3.06 -12.38 -17.58
CA VAL A 359 -2.39 -11.45 -18.50
C VAL A 359 -2.20 -12.19 -19.84
N VAL A 360 -2.66 -11.61 -20.95
CA VAL A 360 -2.67 -12.26 -22.26
C VAL A 360 -2.10 -11.32 -23.33
N CYS A 361 -1.17 -11.86 -24.13
CA CYS A 361 -0.67 -11.22 -25.33
C CYS A 361 -0.63 -12.25 -26.47
N GLY A 362 -1.46 -12.09 -27.50
CA GLY A 362 -1.58 -13.06 -28.57
C GLY A 362 -1.95 -14.47 -28.07
N ASN A 363 -1.02 -15.44 -28.18
CA ASN A 363 -1.21 -16.81 -27.73
C ASN A 363 -0.53 -17.10 -26.36
N THR A 364 0.21 -16.14 -25.82
CA THR A 364 0.93 -16.30 -24.55
C THR A 364 0.09 -15.76 -23.42
N SER A 365 0.00 -16.49 -22.30
CA SER A 365 -0.72 -16.09 -21.11
C SER A 365 0.08 -16.37 -19.85
N LYS A 366 -0.08 -15.53 -18.83
CA LYS A 366 0.45 -15.75 -17.48
C LYS A 366 -0.62 -15.42 -16.45
N VAL A 367 -0.80 -16.30 -15.49
CA VAL A 367 -1.74 -16.10 -14.38
C VAL A 367 -1.01 -15.48 -13.21
N VAL A 368 -1.54 -14.40 -12.68
CA VAL A 368 -1.14 -13.79 -11.42
C VAL A 368 -2.18 -14.15 -10.38
N SER A 369 -1.82 -14.95 -9.40
CA SER A 369 -2.74 -15.39 -8.36
C SER A 369 -3.11 -14.24 -7.43
N ALA A 370 -4.34 -14.22 -6.93
CA ALA A 370 -4.78 -13.21 -5.98
C ALA A 370 -3.94 -13.20 -4.68
N SER A 371 -3.40 -14.36 -4.28
CA SER A 371 -2.47 -14.49 -3.15
C SER A 371 -1.16 -13.75 -3.37
N ASP A 372 -0.67 -13.69 -4.61
CA ASP A 372 0.63 -13.14 -4.94
C ASP A 372 0.63 -11.61 -5.05
N LEU A 373 -0.58 -11.02 -5.13
CA LEU A 373 -0.76 -9.57 -5.13
C LEU A 373 -0.43 -8.92 -3.77
N TYR A 374 -0.32 -9.72 -2.70
CA TYR A 374 -0.03 -9.26 -1.36
C TYR A 374 0.96 -10.18 -0.66
N GLN A 375 1.84 -9.60 0.14
CA GLN A 375 2.63 -10.33 1.12
C GLN A 375 1.89 -10.32 2.46
N TYR A 376 2.05 -11.39 3.25
CA TYR A 376 1.36 -11.57 4.52
C TYR A 376 2.36 -11.90 5.63
N ASP A 377 2.22 -11.22 6.76
CA ASP A 377 2.87 -11.60 8.00
C ASP A 377 1.94 -12.51 8.82
N VAL A 378 2.50 -13.57 9.38
CA VAL A 378 1.77 -14.52 10.21
C VAL A 378 2.14 -14.28 11.67
N ASP A 379 1.17 -13.87 12.49
CA ASP A 379 1.34 -13.87 13.94
C ASP A 379 1.10 -15.29 14.48
N TYR A 380 2.17 -15.99 14.78
CA TYR A 380 2.12 -17.37 15.30
C TYR A 380 1.49 -17.48 16.71
N SER A 381 1.33 -16.36 17.43
CA SER A 381 0.69 -16.36 18.76
C SER A 381 -0.85 -16.37 18.66
N THR A 382 -1.38 -15.74 17.62
CA THR A 382 -2.82 -15.60 17.37
C THR A 382 -3.29 -16.37 16.14
N TYR A 383 -2.37 -16.94 15.36
CA TYR A 383 -2.61 -17.56 14.04
C TYR A 383 -3.37 -16.66 13.06
N THR A 384 -3.13 -15.35 13.16
CA THR A 384 -3.72 -14.37 12.26
C THR A 384 -2.72 -13.97 11.18
N GLN A 385 -3.21 -13.89 9.94
CA GLN A 385 -2.45 -13.33 8.80
C GLN A 385 -2.84 -11.87 8.60
N THR A 386 -1.85 -10.99 8.48
CA THR A 386 -2.03 -9.59 8.16
C THR A 386 -1.27 -9.24 6.89
N LYS A 387 -1.88 -8.44 5.99
CA LYS A 387 -1.19 -7.97 4.79
C LYS A 387 0.01 -7.11 5.21
N SER A 388 1.23 -7.50 4.85
CA SER A 388 2.46 -6.78 5.18
C SER A 388 2.96 -5.89 4.04
N ALA A 389 2.71 -6.28 2.77
CA ALA A 389 3.06 -5.47 1.61
C ALA A 389 2.10 -5.69 0.44
N TYR A 390 2.03 -4.72 -0.47
CA TYR A 390 1.35 -4.80 -1.76
C TYR A 390 2.35 -5.07 -2.88
N ASP A 391 2.21 -6.18 -3.57
CA ASP A 391 3.10 -6.63 -4.65
C ASP A 391 2.43 -6.61 -6.04
N GLY A 392 1.22 -6.10 -6.14
CA GLY A 392 0.43 -6.14 -7.39
C GLY A 392 1.14 -5.48 -8.57
N GLU A 393 1.84 -4.36 -8.37
CA GLU A 393 2.62 -3.73 -9.44
C GLU A 393 3.75 -4.65 -9.93
N GLY A 394 4.53 -5.21 -9.02
CA GLY A 394 5.64 -6.09 -9.37
C GLY A 394 5.19 -7.34 -10.11
N GLN A 395 4.14 -7.98 -9.63
CA GLN A 395 3.57 -9.18 -10.26
C GLN A 395 2.98 -8.90 -11.66
N LEU A 396 2.23 -7.81 -11.80
CA LEU A 396 1.60 -7.44 -13.07
C LEU A 396 2.64 -6.97 -14.10
N THR A 397 3.62 -6.15 -13.71
CA THR A 397 4.68 -5.71 -14.62
C THR A 397 5.52 -6.89 -15.09
N SER A 398 5.86 -7.83 -14.18
CA SER A 398 6.52 -9.09 -14.54
C SER A 398 5.67 -9.91 -15.51
N ALA A 399 4.37 -10.06 -15.25
CA ALA A 399 3.51 -10.84 -16.14
C ALA A 399 3.34 -10.19 -17.53
N ILE A 400 3.25 -8.84 -17.60
CA ILE A 400 3.22 -8.10 -18.87
C ILE A 400 4.54 -8.31 -19.63
N SER A 401 5.68 -8.18 -18.96
CA SER A 401 7.00 -8.44 -19.56
C SER A 401 7.10 -9.88 -20.07
N TYR A 402 6.64 -10.85 -19.28
CA TYR A 402 6.62 -12.26 -19.67
C TYR A 402 5.86 -12.51 -20.98
N VAL A 403 4.61 -12.05 -21.07
CA VAL A 403 3.78 -12.34 -22.25
C VAL A 403 4.20 -11.57 -23.50
N THR A 404 5.01 -10.53 -23.36
CA THR A 404 5.50 -9.71 -24.48
C THR A 404 6.95 -10.01 -24.87
N SER A 405 7.66 -10.84 -24.10
CA SER A 405 9.03 -11.28 -24.41
C SER A 405 9.01 -12.52 -25.30
N GLU A 406 9.87 -12.54 -26.31
CA GLU A 406 10.00 -13.68 -27.24
C GLU A 406 10.89 -14.78 -26.65
N ASP A 407 11.96 -14.41 -25.90
CA ASP A 407 12.90 -15.32 -25.27
C ASP A 407 13.10 -14.96 -23.80
N LEU A 408 12.90 -15.91 -22.91
CA LEU A 408 13.14 -15.77 -21.48
C LEU A 408 14.45 -16.43 -21.09
N PRO A 409 15.30 -15.79 -20.24
CA PRO A 409 16.49 -16.45 -19.75
C PRO A 409 16.14 -17.67 -18.91
N LYS A 410 16.83 -18.78 -19.15
CA LYS A 410 16.68 -20.01 -18.39
C LYS A 410 17.86 -20.23 -17.46
N VAL A 411 17.56 -20.58 -16.23
CA VAL A 411 18.54 -20.97 -15.20
C VAL A 411 18.34 -22.43 -14.88
N TYR A 412 19.42 -23.21 -14.97
CA TYR A 412 19.39 -24.63 -14.64
C TYR A 412 19.99 -24.87 -13.26
N THR A 413 19.22 -25.52 -12.38
CA THR A 413 19.68 -25.99 -11.07
C THR A 413 20.21 -27.40 -11.17
N ILE A 414 21.51 -27.62 -10.92
CA ILE A 414 22.12 -28.95 -10.97
C ILE A 414 21.60 -29.81 -9.84
N THR A 415 21.32 -31.08 -10.17
CA THR A 415 20.85 -32.11 -9.24
C THR A 415 21.57 -33.42 -9.48
N GLY A 416 21.77 -34.22 -8.40
CA GLY A 416 22.37 -35.55 -8.47
C GLY A 416 23.62 -35.75 -7.61
N HIS A 417 24.16 -34.68 -7.01
CA HIS A 417 25.41 -34.74 -6.19
C HIS A 417 25.12 -34.26 -4.75
N GLY A 418 23.88 -34.44 -4.28
CA GLY A 418 23.46 -34.04 -2.94
C GLY A 418 23.26 -32.54 -2.76
N GLU A 419 22.99 -31.82 -3.84
CA GLU A 419 22.65 -30.40 -3.83
C GLU A 419 21.35 -30.15 -3.05
N THR A 420 21.29 -29.03 -2.39
CA THR A 420 20.07 -28.56 -1.72
C THR A 420 19.17 -27.84 -2.73
N ALA A 421 17.90 -28.20 -2.83
CA ALA A 421 16.97 -27.46 -3.66
C ALA A 421 16.86 -26.01 -3.18
N LEU A 422 16.66 -25.08 -4.12
CA LEU A 422 16.32 -23.70 -3.76
C LEU A 422 14.93 -23.67 -3.11
N ASP A 423 14.80 -22.95 -2.01
CA ASP A 423 13.50 -22.75 -1.35
C ASP A 423 12.52 -22.02 -2.29
N ASP A 424 11.23 -22.34 -2.17
CA ASP A 424 10.17 -21.82 -3.06
C ASP A 424 10.16 -20.29 -3.17
N THR A 425 10.47 -19.56 -2.08
CA THR A 425 10.56 -18.10 -2.07
C THR A 425 11.67 -17.60 -3.01
N PHE A 426 12.84 -18.26 -3.02
CA PHE A 426 13.97 -17.91 -3.88
C PHE A 426 13.67 -18.26 -5.34
N LYS A 427 13.08 -19.43 -5.59
CA LYS A 427 12.63 -19.84 -6.92
C LYS A 427 11.58 -18.87 -7.48
N SER A 428 10.54 -18.56 -6.71
CA SER A 428 9.49 -17.62 -7.09
C SER A 428 10.03 -16.21 -7.38
N ALA A 429 11.08 -15.78 -6.66
CA ALA A 429 11.70 -14.49 -6.93
C ALA A 429 12.43 -14.45 -8.28
N LEU A 430 13.10 -15.54 -8.69
CA LEU A 430 13.69 -15.66 -10.02
C LEU A 430 12.59 -15.68 -11.10
N GLU A 431 11.52 -16.45 -10.91
CA GLU A 431 10.37 -16.52 -11.81
C GLU A 431 9.68 -15.15 -11.95
N LYS A 432 9.62 -14.37 -10.87
CA LYS A 432 9.12 -12.99 -10.89
C LYS A 432 10.04 -12.05 -11.69
N MET A 433 11.33 -12.35 -11.78
CA MET A 433 12.27 -11.66 -12.67
C MET A 433 12.20 -12.16 -14.12
N ASN A 434 11.20 -12.97 -14.46
CA ASN A 434 11.04 -13.63 -15.77
C ASN A 434 12.20 -14.55 -16.13
N ILE A 435 12.81 -15.19 -15.14
CA ILE A 435 13.82 -16.21 -15.29
C ILE A 435 13.15 -17.57 -15.09
N SER A 436 13.19 -18.44 -16.09
CA SER A 436 12.72 -19.82 -15.95
C SER A 436 13.74 -20.62 -15.16
N VAL A 437 13.31 -21.33 -14.11
CA VAL A 437 14.19 -22.19 -13.30
C VAL A 437 13.84 -23.63 -13.55
N GLU A 438 14.77 -24.40 -14.10
CA GLU A 438 14.60 -25.82 -14.44
C GLU A 438 15.66 -26.67 -13.76
N ASP A 439 15.28 -27.84 -13.25
CA ASP A 439 16.23 -28.80 -12.67
C ASP A 439 16.96 -29.55 -13.79
N LEU A 440 18.30 -29.69 -13.66
CA LEU A 440 19.13 -30.38 -14.63
C LEU A 440 19.94 -31.49 -13.97
N THR A 441 19.73 -32.72 -14.40
CA THR A 441 20.53 -33.88 -13.99
C THR A 441 21.56 -34.19 -15.05
N LEU A 442 22.83 -33.86 -14.80
CA LEU A 442 23.93 -33.95 -15.76
C LEU A 442 24.15 -35.38 -16.30
N LEU A 443 23.85 -36.40 -15.49
CA LEU A 443 23.96 -37.79 -15.92
C LEU A 443 23.05 -38.13 -17.12
N GLN A 444 21.98 -37.41 -17.33
CA GLN A 444 20.99 -37.64 -18.40
C GLN A 444 21.26 -36.82 -19.66
N GLU A 445 22.14 -35.82 -19.59
CA GLU A 445 22.38 -34.88 -20.66
C GLU A 445 23.80 -35.04 -21.24
N GLU A 446 23.98 -34.81 -22.52
CA GLU A 446 25.31 -34.83 -23.18
C GLU A 446 26.11 -33.54 -22.89
N ALA A 447 25.44 -32.42 -22.64
CA ALA A 447 26.01 -31.13 -22.32
C ALA A 447 25.00 -30.24 -21.59
N ILE A 448 25.45 -29.16 -20.97
CA ILE A 448 24.54 -28.10 -20.48
C ILE A 448 23.85 -27.49 -21.70
N PRO A 449 22.49 -27.25 -21.64
CA PRO A 449 21.72 -26.69 -22.75
C PRO A 449 22.25 -25.33 -23.22
N GLU A 450 22.25 -25.10 -24.53
CA GLU A 450 22.75 -23.84 -25.13
C GLU A 450 21.92 -22.61 -24.75
N ASP A 451 20.68 -22.82 -24.32
CA ASP A 451 19.76 -21.76 -23.84
C ASP A 451 19.94 -21.41 -22.35
N ALA A 452 20.95 -22.02 -21.69
CA ALA A 452 21.27 -21.72 -20.30
C ALA A 452 21.85 -20.30 -20.17
N ALA A 453 21.06 -19.40 -19.59
CA ALA A 453 21.54 -18.06 -19.19
C ALA A 453 22.49 -18.14 -17.98
N ALA A 454 22.20 -19.06 -17.05
CA ALA A 454 23.10 -19.38 -15.94
C ALA A 454 22.85 -20.78 -15.41
N VAL A 455 23.81 -21.31 -14.70
CA VAL A 455 23.74 -22.60 -13.97
C VAL A 455 23.90 -22.32 -12.48
N ILE A 456 23.09 -22.97 -11.63
CA ILE A 456 23.20 -22.90 -10.17
C ILE A 456 23.59 -24.27 -9.63
N ILE A 457 24.66 -24.32 -8.84
CA ILE A 457 25.09 -25.49 -8.06
C ILE A 457 24.92 -25.14 -6.58
N ASN A 458 23.89 -25.67 -5.95
CA ASN A 458 23.52 -25.24 -4.60
C ASN A 458 24.00 -26.23 -3.50
N GLY A 459 25.22 -26.05 -3.05
CA GLY A 459 25.82 -26.78 -1.95
C GLY A 459 25.94 -28.28 -2.15
N PRO A 460 26.68 -28.77 -3.15
CA PRO A 460 26.90 -30.20 -3.36
C PRO A 460 27.59 -30.84 -2.15
N THR A 461 27.09 -32.00 -1.71
CA THR A 461 27.64 -32.74 -0.57
C THR A 461 28.40 -33.99 -0.96
N SER A 462 28.32 -34.44 -2.22
CA SER A 462 29.10 -35.50 -2.83
C SER A 462 29.82 -35.02 -4.08
N ASP A 463 30.85 -35.75 -4.50
CA ASP A 463 31.70 -35.32 -5.64
C ASP A 463 30.98 -35.51 -6.97
N PHE A 464 31.33 -34.69 -7.94
CA PHE A 464 30.94 -34.83 -9.33
C PHE A 464 31.68 -35.99 -9.99
N SER A 465 31.06 -36.66 -10.95
CA SER A 465 31.79 -37.55 -11.83
C SER A 465 32.75 -36.72 -12.71
N ALA A 466 33.85 -37.35 -13.19
CA ALA A 466 34.78 -36.68 -14.10
C ALA A 466 34.11 -36.21 -15.40
N ASP A 467 33.01 -36.90 -15.82
CA ASP A 467 32.26 -36.55 -17.02
C ASP A 467 31.38 -35.32 -16.73
N ASP A 468 30.65 -35.29 -15.59
CA ASP A 468 29.83 -34.14 -15.21
C ASP A 468 30.68 -32.87 -14.97
N ALA A 469 31.83 -33.01 -14.32
CA ALA A 469 32.78 -31.92 -14.15
C ALA A 469 33.32 -31.39 -15.51
N ALA A 470 33.56 -32.29 -16.49
CA ALA A 470 33.95 -31.87 -17.82
C ALA A 470 32.83 -31.10 -18.57
N LYS A 471 31.56 -31.46 -18.39
CA LYS A 471 30.42 -30.73 -18.98
C LYS A 471 30.32 -29.31 -18.42
N ILE A 472 30.46 -29.12 -17.10
CA ILE A 472 30.48 -27.80 -16.45
C ILE A 472 31.69 -26.98 -16.92
N SER A 473 32.89 -27.61 -16.94
CA SER A 473 34.12 -26.93 -17.39
C SER A 473 34.02 -26.48 -18.86
N LYS A 474 33.38 -27.30 -19.73
CA LYS A 474 33.11 -26.94 -21.12
C LYS A 474 32.15 -25.78 -21.25
N TYR A 475 31.10 -25.74 -20.43
CA TYR A 475 30.15 -24.63 -20.38
C TYR A 475 30.84 -23.33 -19.97
N LEU A 476 31.64 -23.34 -18.92
CA LEU A 476 32.41 -22.18 -18.47
C LEU A 476 33.43 -21.73 -19.52
N ALA A 477 34.12 -22.65 -20.17
CA ALA A 477 35.06 -22.33 -21.27
C ALA A 477 34.38 -21.69 -22.48
N GLY A 478 33.06 -21.83 -22.60
CA GLY A 478 32.22 -21.15 -23.58
C GLY A 478 31.66 -19.81 -23.12
N GLY A 479 32.05 -19.25 -21.97
CA GLY A 479 31.56 -17.99 -21.42
C GLY A 479 30.30 -18.13 -20.57
N GLY A 480 30.05 -19.34 -20.03
CA GLY A 480 28.88 -19.61 -19.19
C GLY A 480 28.91 -18.87 -17.86
N GLN A 481 27.72 -18.61 -17.32
CA GLN A 481 27.53 -18.00 -15.99
C GLN A 481 27.20 -19.08 -14.96
N LEU A 482 27.91 -19.06 -13.82
CA LEU A 482 27.75 -20.05 -12.76
C LEU A 482 27.56 -19.41 -11.41
N VAL A 483 26.54 -19.82 -10.67
CA VAL A 483 26.34 -19.50 -9.24
C VAL A 483 26.60 -20.76 -8.42
N VAL A 484 27.49 -20.66 -7.46
CA VAL A 484 27.85 -21.78 -6.59
C VAL A 484 27.64 -21.40 -5.15
N THR A 485 26.96 -22.26 -4.38
CA THR A 485 27.06 -22.21 -2.92
C THR A 485 27.88 -23.39 -2.41
N THR A 486 28.47 -23.25 -1.22
CA THR A 486 29.29 -24.32 -0.64
C THR A 486 28.62 -24.93 0.59
N ALA A 487 28.82 -26.24 0.78
CA ALA A 487 28.31 -26.98 1.95
C ALA A 487 29.48 -27.30 2.89
N TYR A 488 29.37 -26.85 4.14
CA TYR A 488 30.33 -27.14 5.21
C TYR A 488 30.29 -28.60 5.69
N ASN A 489 29.16 -29.29 5.46
CA ASN A 489 28.87 -30.66 5.93
C ASN A 489 28.97 -31.69 4.78
N LYS A 490 29.97 -31.58 3.93
CA LYS A 490 30.20 -32.54 2.86
C LYS A 490 30.28 -33.97 3.40
N THR A 491 29.72 -34.91 2.66
CA THR A 491 29.71 -36.33 3.02
C THR A 491 31.02 -37.04 2.66
N GLU A 492 31.75 -36.47 1.69
CA GLU A 492 33.02 -36.97 1.15
C GLU A 492 33.87 -35.83 0.57
N ASP A 493 35.12 -36.10 0.27
CA ASP A 493 35.96 -35.15 -0.46
C ASP A 493 35.45 -34.97 -1.90
N THR A 494 35.51 -33.74 -2.41
CA THR A 494 34.92 -33.36 -3.71
C THR A 494 36.02 -32.87 -4.70
N PRO A 495 37.02 -33.69 -5.05
CA PRO A 495 38.16 -33.24 -5.86
C PRO A 495 37.77 -32.79 -7.29
N ASN A 496 36.78 -33.41 -7.92
CA ASN A 496 36.32 -33.00 -9.23
C ASN A 496 35.60 -31.65 -9.20
N PHE A 497 34.73 -31.46 -8.20
CA PHE A 497 34.05 -30.18 -7.99
C PHE A 497 35.00 -29.07 -7.60
N ASP A 498 35.92 -29.33 -6.65
CA ASP A 498 36.95 -28.37 -6.24
C ASP A 498 37.90 -28.05 -7.40
N GLY A 499 38.11 -29.00 -8.34
CA GLY A 499 38.88 -28.83 -9.58
C GLY A 499 38.25 -27.82 -10.54
N ILE A 500 36.90 -27.80 -10.65
CA ILE A 500 36.16 -26.80 -11.44
C ILE A 500 36.46 -25.40 -10.91
N LEU A 501 36.34 -25.22 -9.60
CA LEU A 501 36.55 -23.92 -8.93
C LEU A 501 38.01 -23.48 -9.00
N SER A 502 38.95 -24.41 -8.78
CA SER A 502 40.41 -24.14 -8.82
C SER A 502 40.89 -23.71 -10.19
N ALA A 503 40.24 -24.13 -11.28
CA ALA A 503 40.57 -23.68 -12.64
C ALA A 503 40.35 -22.17 -12.81
N TYR A 504 39.56 -21.54 -11.95
CA TYR A 504 39.29 -20.10 -11.92
C TYR A 504 39.82 -19.43 -10.64
N ASP A 505 40.93 -19.97 -10.09
CA ASP A 505 41.60 -19.46 -8.90
C ASP A 505 40.78 -19.45 -7.61
N ILE A 506 39.62 -20.13 -7.57
CA ILE A 506 38.76 -20.21 -6.41
C ILE A 506 39.10 -21.40 -5.54
N GLN A 507 39.47 -21.15 -4.29
CA GLN A 507 39.72 -22.19 -3.30
C GLN A 507 38.77 -22.01 -2.09
N VAL A 508 38.12 -23.09 -1.66
CA VAL A 508 37.26 -23.13 -0.50
C VAL A 508 38.01 -23.72 0.67
N THR A 509 38.14 -22.98 1.78
CA THR A 509 38.82 -23.45 2.98
C THR A 509 37.95 -24.45 3.74
N SER A 510 38.54 -25.58 4.13
CA SER A 510 37.86 -26.57 4.99
C SER A 510 37.55 -25.97 6.36
N GLY A 511 36.32 -26.20 6.88
CA GLY A 511 35.86 -25.71 8.17
C GLY A 511 34.82 -24.58 8.07
N VAL A 512 34.51 -23.97 9.19
CA VAL A 512 33.50 -22.89 9.31
C VAL A 512 34.19 -21.63 9.84
N VAL A 513 33.89 -20.52 9.20
CA VAL A 513 34.34 -19.21 9.65
C VAL A 513 33.51 -18.75 10.84
N MET A 514 34.19 -18.22 11.84
CA MET A 514 33.64 -17.60 13.03
C MET A 514 34.18 -16.17 13.16
N ASP A 515 33.38 -15.27 13.70
CA ASP A 515 33.83 -13.89 13.98
C ASP A 515 33.75 -13.61 15.48
N SER A 516 34.79 -13.01 16.06
CA SER A 516 34.78 -12.58 17.45
C SER A 516 34.28 -11.17 17.66
N ASP A 517 34.04 -10.42 16.59
CA ASP A 517 33.41 -9.10 16.67
C ASP A 517 31.89 -9.23 16.71
N SER A 518 31.31 -8.84 17.85
CA SER A 518 29.86 -8.96 18.08
C SER A 518 28.97 -8.13 17.14
N SER A 519 29.55 -7.22 16.38
CA SER A 519 28.83 -6.47 15.32
C SER A 519 28.74 -7.24 14.01
N HIS A 520 29.49 -8.33 13.86
CA HIS A 520 29.58 -9.14 12.64
C HIS A 520 28.96 -10.54 12.78
N TYR A 521 28.23 -10.82 13.83
CA TYR A 521 27.46 -12.06 13.95
C TYR A 521 26.14 -11.87 14.71
N TYR A 522 25.20 -12.79 14.49
CA TYR A 522 23.91 -12.86 15.18
C TYR A 522 23.88 -14.04 16.15
N GLN A 523 23.72 -13.79 17.44
CA GLN A 523 23.64 -14.77 18.55
C GLN A 523 24.89 -15.67 18.73
N TYR A 524 25.43 -16.23 17.65
CA TYR A 524 26.57 -17.17 17.69
C TYR A 524 27.65 -16.76 16.70
N PRO A 525 28.94 -16.93 17.00
CA PRO A 525 30.07 -16.53 16.14
C PRO A 525 30.08 -17.10 14.72
N PHE A 526 29.36 -18.21 14.48
CA PHE A 526 29.21 -18.85 13.17
C PHE A 526 27.96 -18.41 12.40
N TYR A 527 27.17 -17.52 12.95
CA TYR A 527 26.03 -16.85 12.29
C TYR A 527 26.46 -15.46 11.84
N LEU A 528 27.17 -15.42 10.75
CA LEU A 528 27.89 -14.22 10.32
C LEU A 528 26.95 -13.16 9.70
N LEU A 529 27.30 -11.90 9.96
CA LEU A 529 26.71 -10.69 9.33
C LEU A 529 27.87 -9.91 8.68
N PRO A 530 28.33 -10.31 7.47
CA PRO A 530 29.50 -9.76 6.83
C PRO A 530 29.32 -8.32 6.35
N ASP A 531 30.44 -7.65 6.12
CA ASP A 531 30.50 -6.40 5.36
C ASP A 531 30.09 -6.67 3.90
N VAL A 532 29.24 -5.83 3.34
CA VAL A 532 28.75 -5.91 1.96
C VAL A 532 29.53 -4.92 1.08
N ALA A 533 30.25 -5.41 0.10
CA ALA A 533 30.95 -4.57 -0.87
C ALA A 533 29.97 -4.03 -1.93
N SER A 534 30.29 -2.88 -2.51
CA SER A 534 29.48 -2.29 -3.59
C SER A 534 29.86 -2.93 -4.93
N ALA A 535 28.97 -3.77 -5.46
CA ALA A 535 29.09 -4.46 -6.74
C ALA A 535 27.72 -4.60 -7.42
N THR A 536 27.69 -5.04 -8.67
CA THR A 536 26.41 -5.29 -9.38
C THR A 536 25.59 -6.35 -8.66
N GLN A 537 26.22 -7.44 -8.22
CA GLN A 537 25.60 -8.56 -7.52
C GLN A 537 25.04 -8.19 -6.14
N THR A 538 25.55 -7.13 -5.50
CA THR A 538 25.10 -6.65 -4.19
C THR A 538 24.24 -5.39 -4.29
N SER A 539 23.95 -4.91 -5.49
CA SER A 539 23.25 -3.64 -5.73
C SER A 539 21.83 -3.55 -5.12
N LYS A 540 21.18 -4.69 -4.87
CA LYS A 540 19.86 -4.78 -4.25
C LYS A 540 19.93 -4.93 -2.72
N VAL A 541 21.12 -5.20 -2.16
CA VAL A 541 21.32 -5.35 -0.72
C VAL A 541 21.42 -3.97 -0.07
N THR A 542 20.56 -3.71 0.91
CA THR A 542 20.52 -2.42 1.61
C THR A 542 20.89 -2.50 3.09
N ASN A 543 21.03 -3.72 3.62
CA ASN A 543 21.35 -4.00 5.02
C ASN A 543 22.21 -5.27 5.12
N TYR A 544 22.29 -5.85 6.32
CA TYR A 544 23.07 -7.06 6.59
C TYR A 544 22.58 -8.27 5.80
N VAL A 545 23.51 -9.05 5.26
CA VAL A 545 23.26 -10.40 4.73
C VAL A 545 23.60 -11.41 5.84
N PHE A 546 22.82 -12.48 5.96
CA PHE A 546 23.06 -13.52 6.95
C PHE A 546 23.72 -14.74 6.33
N MET A 547 24.91 -15.10 6.82
CA MET A 547 25.76 -16.17 6.32
C MET A 547 26.01 -17.24 7.39
N PRO A 548 25.06 -18.16 7.62
CA PRO A 548 25.22 -19.21 8.62
C PRO A 548 26.20 -20.28 8.13
N TYR A 549 27.08 -20.72 9.01
CA TYR A 549 28.06 -21.79 8.76
C TYR A 549 28.88 -21.57 7.48
N ALA A 550 29.26 -20.33 7.20
CA ALA A 550 30.01 -19.98 6.00
C ALA A 550 31.44 -20.51 6.04
N GLN A 551 31.93 -20.86 4.87
CA GLN A 551 33.34 -21.23 4.65
C GLN A 551 34.14 -20.01 4.17
N ALA A 552 35.46 -20.06 4.19
CA ALA A 552 36.31 -18.99 3.64
C ALA A 552 36.66 -19.29 2.18
N LEU A 553 36.63 -18.23 1.36
CA LEU A 553 37.09 -18.24 -0.02
C LEU A 553 38.46 -17.58 -0.09
N THR A 554 39.38 -18.16 -0.89
CA THR A 554 40.70 -17.61 -1.16
C THR A 554 40.99 -17.61 -2.66
N ASN A 555 41.60 -16.52 -3.13
CA ASN A 555 42.13 -16.41 -4.50
C ASN A 555 43.49 -17.09 -4.57
N ALA A 556 43.65 -18.13 -5.40
CA ALA A 556 44.91 -18.81 -5.60
C ALA A 556 45.92 -17.95 -6.35
N GLY A 557 45.48 -17.00 -7.17
CA GLY A 557 46.34 -16.07 -7.92
C GLY A 557 47.23 -16.75 -8.96
N ALA A 558 46.79 -17.89 -9.51
CA ALA A 558 47.54 -18.61 -10.53
C ALA A 558 47.41 -17.97 -11.92
N HIS A 559 46.30 -17.28 -12.18
CA HIS A 559 45.96 -16.66 -13.48
C HIS A 559 45.66 -15.16 -13.35
N PRO A 560 46.60 -14.33 -12.83
CA PRO A 560 46.31 -12.93 -12.50
C PRO A 560 46.06 -12.03 -13.73
N ASP A 561 46.43 -12.47 -14.91
CA ASP A 561 46.28 -11.70 -16.16
C ASP A 561 44.92 -11.87 -16.81
N THR A 562 44.17 -12.94 -16.51
CA THR A 562 42.87 -13.26 -17.12
C THR A 562 41.74 -13.23 -16.12
N ILE A 563 41.99 -13.60 -14.86
CA ILE A 563 41.02 -13.71 -13.81
C ILE A 563 40.93 -12.42 -13.00
N THR A 564 39.73 -11.86 -12.95
CA THR A 564 39.38 -10.72 -12.07
C THR A 564 38.56 -11.24 -10.89
N TRP A 565 39.06 -10.97 -9.68
CA TRP A 565 38.39 -11.32 -8.43
C TRP A 565 37.76 -10.10 -7.77
N THR A 566 36.49 -10.18 -7.40
CA THR A 566 35.77 -9.13 -6.70
C THR A 566 35.13 -9.68 -5.41
N ASP A 567 35.56 -9.19 -4.25
CA ASP A 567 34.97 -9.54 -2.98
C ASP A 567 33.52 -8.93 -2.91
N LEU A 568 32.52 -9.75 -2.57
CA LEU A 568 31.15 -9.33 -2.39
C LEU A 568 30.80 -9.22 -0.91
N LEU A 569 31.18 -10.22 -0.13
CA LEU A 569 30.91 -10.30 1.32
C LEU A 569 32.21 -10.67 2.04
N THR A 570 32.56 -9.93 3.11
CA THR A 570 33.76 -10.14 3.89
C THR A 570 33.55 -10.07 5.38
N THR A 571 34.32 -10.81 6.17
CA THR A 571 34.29 -10.76 7.64
C THR A 571 35.01 -9.54 8.20
N SER A 572 34.99 -9.37 9.52
CA SER A 572 35.90 -8.47 10.23
C SER A 572 37.34 -9.03 10.22
N ASP A 573 38.32 -8.19 10.63
CA ASP A 573 39.71 -8.61 10.82
C ASP A 573 39.89 -9.59 12.01
N ASN A 574 38.88 -9.76 12.85
CA ASN A 574 38.89 -10.59 14.04
C ASN A 574 38.32 -12.00 13.83
N ALA A 575 38.03 -12.35 12.58
CA ALA A 575 37.51 -13.65 12.23
C ALA A 575 38.57 -14.77 12.30
N TYR A 576 38.13 -16.01 12.40
CA TYR A 576 38.97 -17.21 12.46
C TYR A 576 38.21 -18.42 11.89
N VAL A 577 38.91 -19.46 11.49
CA VAL A 577 38.35 -20.69 10.91
C VAL A 577 38.49 -21.85 11.89
N LYS A 578 37.37 -22.51 12.21
CA LYS A 578 37.35 -23.79 12.90
C LYS A 578 37.27 -24.94 11.90
N THR A 579 38.31 -25.75 11.81
CA THR A 579 38.42 -26.85 10.83
C THR A 579 37.74 -28.14 11.30
N ASP A 580 37.72 -28.45 12.62
CA ASP A 580 37.03 -29.62 13.19
C ASP A 580 35.69 -29.21 13.78
N ILE A 581 34.66 -29.19 12.96
CA ILE A 581 33.30 -28.80 13.35
C ILE A 581 32.59 -29.87 14.17
N SER A 582 32.99 -31.15 13.98
CA SER A 582 32.36 -32.29 14.63
C SER A 582 32.71 -32.37 16.13
N ASN A 583 33.82 -31.79 16.53
CA ASN A 583 34.37 -31.84 17.89
C ASN A 583 34.58 -30.44 18.50
N ILE A 584 33.77 -29.44 18.10
CA ILE A 584 33.90 -28.12 18.70
C ILE A 584 33.63 -28.16 20.20
N THR A 585 34.66 -27.88 20.98
CA THR A 585 34.57 -27.80 22.45
C THR A 585 34.39 -26.36 22.94
N THR A 586 34.77 -25.40 22.11
CA THR A 586 34.63 -23.96 22.37
C THR A 586 34.42 -23.17 21.08
N PHE A 587 33.62 -22.11 21.15
CA PHE A 587 33.48 -21.12 20.08
C PHE A 587 34.52 -19.99 20.19
N GLU A 588 35.44 -20.05 21.15
CA GLU A 588 36.52 -19.08 21.25
C GLU A 588 37.70 -19.47 20.33
N LYS A 589 38.43 -18.45 19.87
CA LYS A 589 39.62 -18.62 19.07
C LYS A 589 40.71 -19.38 19.83
N GLU A 590 41.30 -20.38 19.20
CA GLU A 590 42.36 -21.18 19.75
C GLU A 590 43.72 -20.94 19.00
N SER A 591 44.83 -21.38 19.60
CA SER A 591 46.19 -21.07 19.07
C SER A 591 46.53 -21.75 17.73
N GLY A 592 45.65 -22.56 17.18
CA GLY A 592 45.85 -23.26 15.88
C GLY A 592 44.94 -22.72 14.77
N ASP A 593 43.99 -21.87 15.12
CA ASP A 593 42.98 -21.36 14.19
C ASP A 593 43.62 -20.37 13.19
N GLN A 594 43.29 -20.50 11.90
CA GLN A 594 43.63 -19.51 10.89
C GLN A 594 42.84 -18.22 11.16
N THR A 595 43.48 -17.09 11.17
CA THR A 595 42.89 -15.83 11.58
C THR A 595 43.12 -14.70 10.59
N GLY A 596 42.15 -13.78 10.47
CA GLY A 596 42.20 -12.60 9.61
C GLY A 596 40.86 -12.27 9.00
N LYS A 597 40.86 -11.39 8.04
CA LYS A 597 39.72 -11.08 7.21
C LYS A 597 39.54 -12.17 6.15
N PHE A 598 38.31 -12.69 6.02
CA PHE A 598 37.97 -13.74 5.06
C PHE A 598 36.89 -13.25 4.10
N THR A 599 37.01 -13.66 2.83
CA THR A 599 35.96 -13.50 1.83
C THR A 599 34.93 -14.63 1.99
N LEU A 600 33.66 -14.30 2.08
CA LEU A 600 32.55 -15.25 2.20
C LEU A 600 31.71 -15.35 0.92
N ALA A 601 31.76 -14.33 0.07
CA ALA A 601 31.20 -14.38 -1.27
C ALA A 601 32.09 -13.56 -2.21
N ALA A 602 32.31 -14.08 -3.41
CA ALA A 602 33.09 -13.43 -4.45
C ALA A 602 32.44 -13.61 -5.82
N ASN A 603 32.68 -12.65 -6.69
CA ASN A 603 32.47 -12.78 -8.13
C ASN A 603 33.80 -12.88 -8.83
N VAL A 604 33.92 -13.85 -9.71
CA VAL A 604 35.14 -14.15 -10.44
C VAL A 604 34.81 -14.18 -11.93
N THR A 605 35.49 -13.33 -12.71
CA THR A 605 35.31 -13.27 -14.16
C THR A 605 36.64 -13.61 -14.85
N ASP A 606 36.54 -14.41 -15.90
CA ASP A 606 37.69 -14.75 -16.75
C ASP A 606 37.57 -14.05 -18.11
N SER A 607 38.51 -13.20 -18.42
CA SER A 607 38.54 -12.41 -19.67
C SER A 607 38.88 -13.24 -20.91
N GLU A 608 39.46 -14.44 -20.75
CA GLU A 608 39.80 -15.32 -21.86
C GLU A 608 38.60 -16.16 -22.32
N SER A 609 37.92 -16.80 -21.40
CA SER A 609 36.72 -17.61 -21.69
C SER A 609 35.44 -16.79 -21.73
N GLY A 610 35.37 -15.67 -21.00
CA GLY A 610 34.17 -14.92 -20.74
C GLY A 610 33.33 -15.49 -19.60
N ALA A 611 33.81 -16.49 -18.86
CA ALA A 611 33.09 -17.08 -17.72
C ALA A 611 32.88 -16.07 -16.61
N ASP A 612 31.69 -16.14 -15.99
CA ASP A 612 31.29 -15.34 -14.82
C ASP A 612 30.83 -16.27 -13.72
N ILE A 613 31.56 -16.32 -12.61
CA ILE A 613 31.32 -17.25 -11.52
C ILE A 613 31.05 -16.46 -10.24
N THR A 614 29.87 -16.58 -9.66
CA THR A 614 29.59 -16.05 -8.34
C THR A 614 29.56 -17.19 -7.32
N VAL A 615 30.43 -17.10 -6.31
CA VAL A 615 30.49 -18.08 -5.21
C VAL A 615 29.99 -17.45 -3.92
N VAL A 616 29.05 -18.11 -3.27
CA VAL A 616 28.51 -17.76 -1.93
C VAL A 616 28.85 -18.93 -0.99
N ALA A 617 29.72 -18.71 -0.05
CA ALA A 617 30.32 -19.80 0.72
C ALA A 617 29.42 -20.34 1.86
N SER A 618 28.12 -20.34 1.66
CA SER A 618 27.12 -20.96 2.54
C SER A 618 25.88 -21.37 1.76
N VAL A 619 25.58 -22.66 1.70
CA VAL A 619 24.34 -23.17 1.10
C VAL A 619 23.09 -22.69 1.86
N LEU A 620 23.21 -22.46 3.15
CA LEU A 620 22.10 -22.00 3.99
C LEU A 620 21.77 -20.50 3.79
N ALA A 621 22.65 -19.75 3.13
CA ALA A 621 22.36 -18.34 2.83
C ALA A 621 21.10 -18.18 1.96
N PHE A 622 20.80 -19.14 1.07
CA PHE A 622 19.60 -19.12 0.23
C PHE A 622 18.47 -20.00 0.79
N SER A 623 18.25 -19.90 2.10
CA SER A 623 17.11 -20.51 2.78
C SER A 623 16.14 -19.47 3.34
N ASN A 624 14.86 -19.82 3.44
CA ASN A 624 13.83 -18.96 4.02
C ASN A 624 14.13 -18.59 5.47
N ASP A 625 14.71 -19.52 6.24
CA ASP A 625 15.07 -19.28 7.65
C ASP A 625 16.16 -18.20 7.76
N ALA A 626 17.18 -18.26 6.92
CA ALA A 626 18.26 -17.27 6.88
C ALA A 626 17.73 -15.89 6.44
N ASP A 627 16.94 -15.86 5.39
CA ASP A 627 16.38 -14.63 4.84
C ASP A 627 15.45 -13.89 5.82
N SER A 628 14.67 -14.65 6.60
CA SER A 628 13.76 -14.09 7.61
C SER A 628 14.50 -13.31 8.71
N ILE A 629 15.71 -13.74 9.09
CA ILE A 629 16.53 -13.08 10.13
C ILE A 629 16.94 -11.67 9.69
N VAL A 630 17.21 -11.48 8.41
CA VAL A 630 17.67 -10.21 7.83
C VAL A 630 16.60 -9.51 6.98
N SER A 631 15.35 -9.90 7.13
CA SER A 631 14.20 -9.25 6.49
C SER A 631 14.33 -9.13 4.97
N GLY A 632 14.66 -10.23 4.29
CA GLY A 632 14.69 -10.31 2.82
C GLY A 632 16.03 -9.92 2.17
N GLN A 633 17.11 -9.71 2.93
CA GLN A 633 18.38 -9.25 2.36
C GLN A 633 19.17 -10.37 1.67
N ASN A 634 19.01 -11.63 2.05
CA ASN A 634 19.59 -12.76 1.34
C ASN A 634 18.88 -12.97 -0.01
N LEU A 635 17.57 -12.79 -0.05
CA LEU A 635 16.80 -12.77 -1.29
C LEU A 635 17.22 -11.60 -2.19
N ALA A 636 17.50 -10.43 -1.61
CA ALA A 636 18.01 -9.27 -2.34
C ALA A 636 19.40 -9.55 -2.95
N LEU A 637 20.27 -10.31 -2.25
CA LEU A 637 21.54 -10.77 -2.79
C LEU A 637 21.33 -11.67 -4.01
N LEU A 638 20.45 -12.68 -3.93
CA LEU A 638 20.15 -13.54 -5.09
C LEU A 638 19.59 -12.75 -6.27
N LYS A 639 18.68 -11.80 -6.03
CA LYS A 639 18.14 -10.90 -7.07
C LYS A 639 19.24 -10.05 -7.71
N GLY A 640 20.18 -9.55 -6.92
CA GLY A 640 21.35 -8.82 -7.40
C GLY A 640 22.25 -9.69 -8.31
N ILE A 641 22.51 -10.93 -7.90
CA ILE A 641 23.25 -11.92 -8.71
C ILE A 641 22.45 -12.23 -9.99
N ALA A 642 21.16 -12.53 -9.88
CA ALA A 642 20.32 -12.89 -11.02
C ALA A 642 20.14 -11.74 -12.03
N SER A 643 20.31 -10.49 -11.62
CA SER A 643 20.27 -9.34 -12.54
C SER A 643 21.40 -9.36 -13.58
N THR A 644 22.43 -10.20 -13.39
CA THR A 644 23.52 -10.40 -14.36
C THR A 644 23.19 -11.46 -15.42
N PHE A 645 22.14 -12.30 -15.22
CA PHE A 645 21.81 -13.42 -16.14
C PHE A 645 21.08 -12.98 -17.39
N ALA A 646 20.40 -11.85 -17.34
CA ALA A 646 19.57 -11.36 -18.44
C ALA A 646 20.23 -10.17 -19.14
N SER A 647 20.04 -10.07 -20.46
CA SER A 647 20.22 -8.81 -21.16
C SER A 647 19.24 -7.78 -20.54
N SER A 648 19.68 -6.57 -20.30
CA SER A 648 19.03 -5.51 -19.50
C SER A 648 17.56 -5.17 -19.81
N ASP A 649 16.98 -5.71 -20.88
CA ASP A 649 15.64 -5.35 -21.34
C ASP A 649 14.50 -6.28 -20.83
N SER A 650 14.81 -7.47 -20.27
CA SER A 650 13.79 -8.45 -19.87
C SER A 650 13.69 -8.67 -18.35
N ALA A 651 14.68 -8.32 -17.57
CA ALA A 651 14.67 -8.53 -16.12
C ALA A 651 14.10 -7.30 -15.37
N VAL A 652 12.78 -7.22 -15.24
CA VAL A 652 12.14 -6.18 -14.42
C VAL A 652 11.90 -6.74 -13.01
N SER A 653 12.57 -6.18 -12.01
CA SER A 653 12.37 -6.51 -10.60
C SER A 653 11.85 -5.29 -9.86
N ILE A 654 10.54 -5.29 -9.57
CA ILE A 654 9.87 -4.29 -8.77
C ILE A 654 9.57 -4.89 -7.40
N ASP A 655 10.03 -4.23 -6.37
CA ASP A 655 9.82 -4.69 -5.01
C ASP A 655 8.41 -4.40 -4.54
N ALA A 656 7.88 -5.28 -3.66
CA ALA A 656 6.60 -5.08 -3.03
C ALA A 656 6.63 -3.80 -2.17
N LYS A 657 5.52 -3.06 -2.18
CA LYS A 657 5.35 -1.82 -1.40
C LYS A 657 4.88 -2.17 0.01
N PRO A 658 5.74 -2.03 1.03
CA PRO A 658 5.38 -2.46 2.38
C PRO A 658 4.29 -1.57 2.98
N TYR A 659 3.33 -2.19 3.65
CA TYR A 659 2.45 -1.49 4.57
C TYR A 659 3.26 -1.21 5.84
N THR A 660 3.94 -0.06 5.91
CA THR A 660 4.73 0.28 7.09
C THR A 660 3.81 0.56 8.27
N TYR A 661 3.54 -0.45 9.05
CA TYR A 661 2.95 -0.31 10.37
C TYR A 661 4.05 -0.04 11.39
N THR A 662 4.70 1.15 11.30
CA THR A 662 5.53 1.59 12.41
C THR A 662 4.62 1.93 13.58
N THR A 663 4.55 1.04 14.56
CA THR A 663 3.77 1.29 15.77
C THR A 663 4.39 2.44 16.53
N LEU A 664 3.55 3.37 16.99
CA LEU A 664 3.99 4.48 17.85
C LEU A 664 4.38 3.95 19.23
N SER A 665 5.55 4.34 19.72
CA SER A 665 6.03 4.00 21.06
C SER A 665 5.41 4.94 22.11
N VAL A 666 4.14 4.70 22.46
CA VAL A 666 3.42 5.47 23.47
C VAL A 666 3.56 4.81 24.84
N ASN A 667 4.13 5.51 25.82
CA ASN A 667 4.19 5.00 27.19
C ASN A 667 2.77 4.85 27.76
N GLN A 668 2.49 3.72 28.39
CA GLN A 668 1.18 3.39 28.99
C GLN A 668 0.66 4.48 29.93
N SER A 669 1.54 5.10 30.73
CA SER A 669 1.16 6.19 31.62
C SER A 669 0.67 7.43 30.86
N VAL A 670 1.27 7.72 29.69
CA VAL A 670 0.85 8.83 28.82
C VAL A 670 -0.50 8.51 28.17
N ALA A 671 -0.72 7.27 27.72
CA ALA A 671 -1.98 6.84 27.16
C ALA A 671 -3.13 6.99 28.16
N ILE A 672 -2.98 6.49 29.40
CA ILE A 672 -3.99 6.59 30.47
C ILE A 672 -4.25 8.07 30.85
N MET A 673 -3.20 8.89 30.98
CA MET A 673 -3.35 10.32 31.27
C MET A 673 -4.09 11.04 30.14
N SER A 674 -3.78 10.72 28.89
CA SER A 674 -4.45 11.27 27.71
C SER A 674 -5.91 10.83 27.64
N GLU A 675 -6.21 9.57 27.94
CA GLU A 675 -7.59 9.06 28.03
C GLU A 675 -8.40 9.89 29.05
N THR A 676 -7.88 10.03 30.28
CA THR A 676 -8.57 10.81 31.31
C THR A 676 -8.78 12.26 30.89
N LEU A 677 -7.75 12.91 30.33
CA LEU A 677 -7.80 14.32 29.95
C LEU A 677 -8.68 14.58 28.74
N LEU A 678 -8.50 13.81 27.66
CA LEU A 678 -9.15 14.05 26.37
C LEU A 678 -10.56 13.48 26.31
N VAL A 679 -10.78 12.28 26.89
CA VAL A 679 -12.10 11.61 26.80
C VAL A 679 -13.02 12.06 27.93
N MET A 680 -12.51 12.30 29.15
CA MET A 680 -13.38 12.67 30.28
C MET A 680 -13.35 14.17 30.59
N VAL A 681 -12.16 14.73 30.87
CA VAL A 681 -12.04 16.10 31.39
C VAL A 681 -12.46 17.14 30.34
N LEU A 682 -11.97 17.04 29.12
CA LEU A 682 -12.24 18.01 28.05
C LEU A 682 -13.73 18.12 27.69
N PRO A 683 -14.46 17.02 27.40
CA PRO A 683 -15.90 17.10 27.10
C PRO A 683 -16.72 17.61 28.29
N VAL A 684 -16.42 17.16 29.52
CA VAL A 684 -17.10 17.65 30.73
C VAL A 684 -16.86 19.14 30.94
N ALA A 685 -15.64 19.61 30.77
CA ALA A 685 -15.32 21.03 30.87
C ALA A 685 -16.10 21.89 29.86
N LEU A 686 -16.20 21.42 28.61
CA LEU A 686 -17.02 22.08 27.57
C LEU A 686 -18.49 22.15 27.94
N LEU A 687 -19.07 21.07 28.49
CA LEU A 687 -20.46 21.04 28.98
C LEU A 687 -20.66 22.00 30.14
N VAL A 688 -19.77 22.01 31.14
CA VAL A 688 -19.82 22.92 32.28
C VAL A 688 -19.76 24.38 31.84
N ILE A 689 -18.83 24.73 30.93
CA ILE A 689 -18.71 26.08 30.35
C ILE A 689 -20.05 26.45 29.66
N GLY A 690 -20.61 25.56 28.86
CA GLY A 690 -21.89 25.79 28.18
C GLY A 690 -23.03 26.05 29.13
N ILE A 691 -23.15 25.26 30.21
CA ILE A 691 -24.17 25.42 31.25
C ILE A 691 -24.00 26.74 32.01
N VAL A 692 -22.76 27.11 32.40
CA VAL A 692 -22.45 28.35 33.11
C VAL A 692 -22.82 29.56 32.24
N ILE A 693 -22.47 29.55 30.95
CA ILE A 693 -22.81 30.65 30.03
C ILE A 693 -24.32 30.77 29.86
N TRP A 694 -25.02 29.67 29.69
CA TRP A 694 -26.47 29.64 29.58
C TRP A 694 -27.17 30.15 30.87
N TYR A 695 -26.69 29.70 32.04
CA TYR A 695 -27.24 30.09 33.32
C TYR A 695 -27.03 31.60 33.59
N ARG A 696 -25.85 32.14 33.31
CA ARG A 696 -25.57 33.58 33.41
C ARG A 696 -26.49 34.40 32.52
N ARG A 697 -26.73 33.96 31.27
CA ARG A 697 -27.63 34.63 30.34
C ARG A 697 -29.11 34.58 30.75
N ARG A 698 -29.55 33.53 31.45
CA ARG A 698 -30.92 33.42 31.93
C ARG A 698 -31.20 34.33 33.13
N ARG A 699 -30.16 34.70 33.84
CA ARG A 699 -30.25 35.63 34.97
C ARG A 699 -30.01 37.10 34.60
N ALA A 700 -29.30 37.39 33.50
CA ALA A 700 -29.17 38.74 32.92
C ALA A 700 -30.41 39.02 32.00
#